data_8c24b5d50f1ad351b7b52780a717390d
#
_entry.id   8c24b5d50f1ad351b7b52780a717390d
#
_cell.length_a   1.000
_cell.length_b   1.000
_cell.length_c   1.000
_cell.angle_alpha   90.00
_cell.angle_beta   90.00
_cell.angle_gamma   90.00
#
_symmetry.space_group_name_H-M   'P 1'
#
loop_
_entity.id
_entity.type
_entity.pdbx_description
1 polymer ?
#
loop_
_entity_poly.entity_id
_entity_poly.type
_entity_poly.pdbx_seq_one_letter_code
_entity_poly.pdbx_strand_id
1 'polypeptide(L)'
;MDDLYDEFGNFIGEAEESEDDSQHGIDATAYVYDQEYPEEEEAPKVTGQELMEIDEDGPSNAVILHEDKQYYPTAQQVYGEDVETMVQEEDAQPLTQPIIAPVEVKKFLLEEADLPPVHFDRPFMADLMNFPDQVRNVAFAGHLHHGKTALMDMLVLETHDIADRLENRVGKARDEQLRYMDTSIMERDRGLSIKAAPMSLVLQNTKGKSHLLNIIDTPGHVNFVDEVAASLRLVDGVVLVVDVVEGVQVNTEQIIKYAVLEGLPLVLVVNKLDRLILELKLPPTDAYFKLKHVIEEVNTAIENALPGQGETRRLSPEKGNVLFACSSMQWCFTLQSFARMYADTYPGISATEFARRLWGDVFFNPTKRSFTRKGVEERSKRSFVNFILEPIYKLYSHTISESPEDLKETLATLNIHLKPSQYKADAKILLNLVCAQFFGPANGFVDMMVEHIPSPVEGAQKKLQQYYTGPLDTKVAESMAKCDQDGPLVVQISKLFNTSDASGFNAFGRVLSGTAKPGQQVRVLGEGYSVHDEEDMAIATISDVWIAETRYNIPTDGIPAGNWCLLGGVDNSIVKSSTLVPLKLEDDEEAYIFKPIKQLTESVFKVAVEPINPSELPKMLDGLRKINKSYPLITTKVEESGEHVILGTGELYMDCVLYDLRRLYAEMEIKVSDPVTRFCETVVETSAIKCYALSPNKKVKITMVAEPLDSGIAEDIESGKVSIRDPVRKTGKFFEENYGWDLLASRSIWAFGPDDIGPNILQDDTLPSEVDKKLLATVRDNIRQGFSWGTREGPLCEEPIRNTKFKITDATLAASPIFRGGGQIIPTSRRAVYSSFLMASPRLMEPVYSVAMTGPADSVSALYTVLARRRGHVLSDGPIAGTPLYRCQGLIPVIDSFGFETDLRIHTQGQAAVSLVFERWSIVPGDPLDREVTLRPLEPASVQATARDFVLKTRRRKGLSEDVSVAKFLEPELFSSLRESGLLDS
;
A
#
# COMPACT_ATOMS: atom_id res chain seq x y z
N MET A 1 -8.86 -47.23 -36.95
CA MET A 1 -9.02 -46.01 -36.17
C MET A 1 -9.67 -44.88 -36.98
N ASP A 2 -10.14 -45.17 -38.19
CA ASP A 2 -10.68 -44.14 -39.10
C ASP A 2 -12.23 -44.12 -39.18
N ASP A 3 -12.90 -44.98 -38.39
CA ASP A 3 -14.37 -45.08 -38.41
C ASP A 3 -15.10 -44.35 -37.27
N LEU A 4 -14.40 -43.52 -36.47
CA LEU A 4 -14.95 -42.82 -35.34
C LEU A 4 -15.24 -41.34 -35.60
N TYR A 5 -14.92 -40.85 -36.81
CA TYR A 5 -15.15 -39.47 -37.22
C TYR A 5 -15.90 -39.42 -38.57
N ASP A 6 -16.77 -38.43 -38.71
CA ASP A 6 -17.45 -38.18 -39.99
C ASP A 6 -16.49 -37.49 -41.00
N GLU A 7 -16.95 -37.40 -42.27
CA GLU A 7 -16.17 -36.73 -43.34
C GLU A 7 -15.87 -35.27 -43.08
N PHE A 8 -16.43 -34.67 -42.00
CA PHE A 8 -16.22 -33.29 -41.56
C PHE A 8 -15.40 -33.19 -40.28
N GLY A 9 -14.93 -34.31 -39.71
CA GLY A 9 -14.08 -34.36 -38.55
C GLY A 9 -14.81 -34.33 -37.19
N ASN A 10 -16.11 -34.64 -37.16
CA ASN A 10 -16.85 -34.73 -35.91
C ASN A 10 -16.84 -36.17 -35.39
N PHE A 11 -16.67 -36.33 -34.07
CA PHE A 11 -16.63 -37.65 -33.42
C PHE A 11 -18.04 -38.26 -33.32
N ILE A 12 -18.21 -39.47 -33.85
CA ILE A 12 -19.50 -40.21 -33.92
C ILE A 12 -19.56 -41.40 -32.93
N GLY A 13 -18.50 -41.62 -32.12
CA GLY A 13 -18.45 -42.72 -31.17
C GLY A 13 -19.32 -42.46 -29.94
N GLU A 14 -20.06 -43.50 -29.50
CA GLU A 14 -20.76 -43.46 -28.20
C GLU A 14 -19.74 -43.29 -27.07
N ALA A 15 -19.94 -42.33 -26.19
CA ALA A 15 -19.12 -42.14 -24.97
C ALA A 15 -19.41 -43.31 -24.03
N GLU A 16 -18.45 -44.23 -23.83
CA GLU A 16 -18.50 -45.18 -22.73
C GLU A 16 -18.43 -44.39 -21.43
N GLU A 17 -19.49 -44.42 -20.66
CA GLU A 17 -19.53 -43.96 -19.28
C GLU A 17 -18.59 -44.84 -18.44
N SER A 18 -17.37 -44.38 -18.20
CA SER A 18 -16.52 -45.00 -17.21
C SER A 18 -16.97 -44.52 -15.84
N GLU A 19 -17.67 -45.37 -15.13
CA GLU A 19 -17.80 -45.28 -13.68
C GLU A 19 -16.41 -45.34 -13.06
N ASP A 20 -15.89 -44.20 -12.63
CA ASP A 20 -14.79 -44.18 -11.67
C ASP A 20 -15.10 -43.15 -10.59
N ASP A 21 -15.57 -43.72 -9.47
CA ASP A 21 -15.75 -43.05 -8.20
C ASP A 21 -14.46 -42.37 -7.75
N SER A 22 -14.46 -41.03 -7.75
CA SER A 22 -13.69 -40.28 -6.80
C SER A 22 -14.45 -38.99 -6.42
N GLN A 23 -15.22 -39.15 -5.35
CA GLN A 23 -15.80 -38.09 -4.57
C GLN A 23 -14.72 -37.11 -4.12
N HIS A 24 -14.65 -35.95 -4.72
CA HIS A 24 -14.27 -34.71 -4.07
C HIS A 24 -15.17 -33.61 -4.63
N GLY A 25 -16.42 -33.65 -4.17
CA GLY A 25 -17.33 -32.53 -4.26
C GLY A 25 -16.84 -31.42 -3.32
N ILE A 26 -16.40 -30.35 -3.90
CA ILE A 26 -16.32 -29.08 -3.16
C ILE A 26 -17.77 -28.59 -3.07
N ASP A 27 -18.41 -28.88 -1.93
CA ASP A 27 -19.67 -28.29 -1.56
C ASP A 27 -19.47 -26.78 -1.37
N ALA A 28 -19.80 -26.03 -2.39
CA ALA A 28 -20.15 -24.64 -2.23
C ALA A 28 -21.52 -24.57 -1.52
N THR A 29 -21.52 -24.77 -0.22
CA THR A 29 -22.69 -24.49 0.61
C THR A 29 -22.89 -23.00 0.68
N ALA A 30 -23.75 -22.50 -0.21
CA ALA A 30 -24.44 -21.26 -0.01
C ALA A 30 -25.09 -21.29 1.39
N TYR A 31 -24.70 -20.37 2.25
CA TYR A 31 -25.38 -20.14 3.51
C TYR A 31 -26.75 -19.54 3.21
N VAL A 32 -27.76 -20.38 3.20
CA VAL A 32 -29.15 -19.96 3.27
C VAL A 32 -29.40 -19.61 4.74
N TYR A 33 -29.56 -18.35 5.04
CA TYR A 33 -30.17 -17.91 6.28
C TYR A 33 -31.67 -18.18 6.17
N ASP A 34 -32.17 -19.17 6.89
CA ASP A 34 -33.58 -19.26 7.23
C ASP A 34 -33.91 -18.09 8.17
N GLN A 35 -34.36 -17.01 7.61
CA GLN A 35 -35.16 -16.03 8.31
C GLN A 35 -36.62 -16.40 8.05
N GLU A 36 -37.29 -16.93 9.09
CA GLU A 36 -38.73 -16.95 9.15
C GLU A 36 -39.22 -15.49 9.04
N TYR A 37 -39.77 -15.15 7.88
CA TYR A 37 -40.56 -13.96 7.75
C TYR A 37 -41.91 -14.21 8.38
N PRO A 38 -42.48 -13.32 9.19
CA PRO A 38 -43.85 -13.40 9.60
C PRO A 38 -44.79 -13.34 8.37
N GLU A 39 -45.78 -14.19 8.36
CA GLU A 39 -46.78 -14.27 7.32
C GLU A 39 -47.37 -12.88 7.05
N GLU A 40 -47.15 -12.34 5.86
CA GLU A 40 -47.84 -11.17 5.38
C GLU A 40 -49.31 -11.53 5.16
N GLU A 41 -50.17 -10.74 5.78
CA GLU A 41 -51.60 -10.76 5.56
C GLU A 41 -51.91 -10.65 4.06
N GLU A 42 -52.75 -11.54 3.52
CA GLU A 42 -53.18 -11.58 2.15
C GLU A 42 -53.76 -10.21 1.75
N ALA A 43 -53.07 -9.52 0.85
CA ALA A 43 -53.63 -8.39 0.14
C ALA A 43 -54.80 -8.88 -0.75
N PRO A 44 -55.94 -8.16 -0.81
CA PRO A 44 -57.10 -8.61 -1.53
C PRO A 44 -56.80 -8.78 -3.02
N LYS A 45 -57.11 -9.95 -3.56
CA LYS A 45 -57.07 -10.23 -4.98
C LYS A 45 -57.91 -9.21 -5.74
N VAL A 46 -57.29 -8.27 -6.39
CA VAL A 46 -57.94 -7.46 -7.41
C VAL A 46 -58.12 -8.35 -8.62
N THR A 47 -59.34 -8.78 -8.82
CA THR A 47 -59.83 -9.42 -10.02
C THR A 47 -59.66 -8.43 -11.18
N GLY A 48 -58.65 -8.62 -11.98
CA GLY A 48 -58.44 -7.87 -13.21
C GLY A 48 -59.52 -8.18 -14.22
N GLN A 49 -60.57 -7.43 -14.19
CA GLN A 49 -61.56 -7.25 -15.29
C GLN A 49 -62.14 -5.85 -15.18
N GLU A 50 -61.35 -4.87 -15.49
CA GLU A 50 -61.83 -3.64 -16.08
C GLU A 50 -61.10 -3.46 -17.38
N LEU A 51 -61.74 -3.99 -18.46
CA LEU A 51 -61.49 -3.52 -19.81
C LEU A 51 -61.74 -2.02 -19.80
N MET A 52 -60.69 -1.23 -19.96
CA MET A 52 -60.83 0.16 -20.33
C MET A 52 -61.62 0.19 -21.65
N GLU A 53 -62.84 0.64 -21.62
CA GLU A 53 -63.58 1.12 -22.80
C GLU A 53 -62.73 2.26 -23.37
N ILE A 54 -62.14 2.02 -24.54
CA ILE A 54 -61.46 3.05 -25.32
C ILE A 54 -62.57 3.94 -25.87
N ASP A 55 -62.66 5.16 -25.36
CA ASP A 55 -63.46 6.21 -25.98
C ASP A 55 -63.02 6.40 -27.42
N GLU A 56 -63.95 6.12 -28.36
CA GLU A 56 -63.77 6.20 -29.81
C GLU A 56 -63.61 7.64 -30.36
N ASP A 57 -63.58 8.68 -29.56
CA ASP A 57 -63.57 10.08 -30.00
C ASP A 57 -62.33 10.89 -29.61
N GLY A 58 -61.10 10.33 -29.71
CA GLY A 58 -59.84 11.08 -29.62
C GLY A 58 -58.93 10.82 -30.80
N PRO A 59 -58.26 11.82 -31.38
CA PRO A 59 -57.31 11.56 -32.47
C PRO A 59 -56.14 10.77 -31.94
N SER A 60 -56.09 9.46 -32.20
CA SER A 60 -54.94 8.63 -31.91
C SER A 60 -53.78 9.00 -32.83
N ASN A 61 -52.76 9.68 -32.32
CA ASN A 61 -51.50 9.96 -33.01
C ASN A 61 -50.61 8.71 -33.13
N ALA A 62 -51.12 7.53 -33.06
CA ALA A 62 -50.38 6.32 -33.38
C ALA A 62 -50.55 6.00 -34.87
N VAL A 63 -49.61 6.41 -35.67
CA VAL A 63 -49.47 5.95 -37.06
C VAL A 63 -49.09 4.48 -37.01
N ILE A 64 -50.10 3.61 -37.08
CA ILE A 64 -49.86 2.19 -37.35
C ILE A 64 -49.84 2.07 -38.86
N LEU A 65 -48.66 2.00 -39.45
CA LEU A 65 -48.47 1.68 -40.86
C LEU A 65 -49.01 0.25 -41.08
N HIS A 66 -50.09 0.14 -41.79
CA HIS A 66 -50.75 -1.13 -42.14
C HIS A 66 -49.85 -2.02 -43.02
N GLU A 67 -48.83 -1.45 -43.65
CA GLU A 67 -47.86 -2.14 -44.53
C GLU A 67 -46.78 -2.94 -43.77
N ASP A 68 -46.54 -2.64 -42.48
CA ASP A 68 -45.54 -3.33 -41.69
C ASP A 68 -46.08 -4.49 -40.82
N LYS A 69 -47.36 -4.76 -40.83
CA LYS A 69 -47.92 -5.94 -40.22
C LYS A 69 -47.79 -7.14 -41.17
N GLN A 70 -46.62 -7.78 -41.10
CA GLN A 70 -46.52 -9.15 -41.64
C GLN A 70 -47.34 -10.07 -40.75
N TYR A 71 -48.48 -10.51 -41.28
CA TYR A 71 -49.26 -11.56 -40.66
C TYR A 71 -48.58 -12.89 -40.95
N TYR A 72 -47.88 -13.40 -39.94
CA TYR A 72 -47.36 -14.75 -39.98
C TYR A 72 -48.54 -15.70 -39.61
N PRO A 73 -48.96 -16.57 -40.52
CA PRO A 73 -49.96 -17.56 -40.16
C PRO A 73 -49.38 -18.48 -39.07
N THR A 74 -50.22 -18.92 -38.14
CA THR A 74 -49.84 -19.89 -37.13
C THR A 74 -49.40 -21.20 -37.75
N ALA A 75 -48.53 -21.95 -37.08
CA ALA A 75 -48.03 -23.23 -37.55
C ALA A 75 -49.22 -24.18 -37.93
N GLN A 76 -50.30 -24.15 -37.18
CA GLN A 76 -51.55 -24.91 -37.46
C GLN A 76 -52.23 -24.49 -38.75
N GLN A 77 -52.21 -23.24 -39.13
CA GLN A 77 -52.77 -22.72 -40.38
C GLN A 77 -51.91 -23.07 -41.59
N VAL A 78 -50.62 -23.29 -41.43
CA VAL A 78 -49.69 -23.61 -42.54
C VAL A 78 -49.52 -25.11 -42.74
N TYR A 79 -49.53 -25.88 -41.67
CA TYR A 79 -49.11 -27.28 -41.67
C TYR A 79 -50.21 -28.24 -41.21
N GLY A 80 -51.42 -27.76 -40.81
CA GLY A 80 -52.55 -28.58 -40.37
C GLY A 80 -52.72 -28.64 -38.85
N GLU A 81 -53.89 -29.16 -38.40
CA GLU A 81 -54.25 -29.18 -36.98
C GLU A 81 -53.46 -30.16 -36.13
N ASP A 82 -52.73 -31.10 -36.72
CA ASP A 82 -51.94 -32.15 -36.04
C ASP A 82 -50.46 -31.79 -35.85
N VAL A 83 -50.07 -30.54 -36.01
CA VAL A 83 -48.68 -30.12 -35.90
C VAL A 83 -48.30 -29.84 -34.45
N GLU A 84 -47.41 -30.64 -33.90
CA GLU A 84 -46.69 -30.36 -32.65
C GLU A 84 -45.59 -29.32 -32.91
N THR A 85 -45.70 -28.15 -32.31
CA THR A 85 -44.65 -27.14 -32.30
C THR A 85 -43.68 -27.46 -31.15
N MET A 86 -42.43 -27.88 -31.47
CA MET A 86 -41.37 -27.97 -30.52
C MET A 86 -40.76 -26.58 -30.33
N VAL A 87 -40.97 -26.00 -29.16
CA VAL A 87 -40.30 -24.78 -28.71
C VAL A 87 -38.92 -25.22 -28.15
N GLN A 88 -37.87 -24.61 -28.58
CA GLN A 88 -36.56 -24.88 -27.98
C GLN A 88 -36.60 -24.50 -26.47
N GLU A 89 -35.96 -25.28 -25.61
CA GLU A 89 -35.97 -25.08 -24.17
C GLU A 89 -35.47 -23.68 -23.76
N GLU A 90 -34.60 -23.08 -24.58
CA GLU A 90 -34.13 -21.69 -24.39
C GLU A 90 -35.24 -20.62 -24.49
N ASP A 91 -36.34 -20.91 -25.22
CA ASP A 91 -37.47 -19.99 -25.40
C ASP A 91 -38.58 -20.20 -24.35
N ALA A 92 -38.41 -21.22 -23.49
CA ALA A 92 -39.43 -21.60 -22.49
C ALA A 92 -39.21 -20.92 -21.12
N GLN A 93 -38.79 -19.65 -21.08
CA GLN A 93 -38.75 -18.91 -19.81
C GLN A 93 -40.16 -18.71 -19.26
N PRO A 94 -40.45 -19.12 -18.01
CA PRO A 94 -41.72 -18.84 -17.38
C PRO A 94 -41.98 -17.32 -17.34
N LEU A 95 -43.22 -16.90 -17.58
CA LEU A 95 -43.61 -15.47 -17.51
C LEU A 95 -43.31 -14.82 -16.13
N THR A 96 -43.07 -15.63 -15.13
CA THR A 96 -42.68 -15.20 -13.78
C THR A 96 -41.19 -14.88 -13.65
N GLN A 97 -40.35 -15.28 -14.60
CA GLN A 97 -38.94 -14.92 -14.64
C GLN A 97 -38.78 -13.61 -15.42
N PRO A 98 -38.23 -12.56 -14.83
CA PRO A 98 -37.96 -11.33 -15.55
C PRO A 98 -36.93 -11.59 -16.65
N ILE A 99 -37.15 -11.04 -17.85
CA ILE A 99 -36.23 -11.14 -19.00
C ILE A 99 -34.87 -10.50 -18.63
N ILE A 100 -34.90 -9.47 -17.81
CA ILE A 100 -33.71 -8.87 -17.19
C ILE A 100 -33.78 -9.20 -15.69
N ALA A 101 -32.95 -10.11 -15.22
CA ALA A 101 -32.85 -10.36 -13.79
C ALA A 101 -32.44 -9.06 -13.07
N PRO A 102 -33.12 -8.70 -11.97
CA PRO A 102 -32.70 -7.57 -11.18
C PRO A 102 -31.24 -7.82 -10.78
N VAL A 103 -30.41 -6.79 -10.93
CA VAL A 103 -28.99 -6.87 -10.53
C VAL A 103 -28.95 -7.11 -9.03
N GLU A 104 -28.61 -8.31 -8.62
CA GLU A 104 -28.36 -8.59 -7.21
C GLU A 104 -27.13 -7.80 -6.77
N VAL A 105 -27.29 -6.97 -5.76
CA VAL A 105 -26.18 -6.23 -5.16
C VAL A 105 -25.28 -7.24 -4.44
N LYS A 106 -24.16 -7.56 -5.06
CA LYS A 106 -23.15 -8.45 -4.47
C LYS A 106 -22.44 -7.74 -3.34
N LYS A 107 -22.45 -8.32 -2.17
CA LYS A 107 -21.66 -7.85 -1.03
C LYS A 107 -20.27 -8.45 -1.08
N PHE A 108 -19.25 -7.63 -1.26
CA PHE A 108 -17.84 -8.04 -1.34
C PHE A 108 -17.09 -7.84 -0.02
N LEU A 109 -17.66 -7.05 0.88
CA LEU A 109 -17.12 -6.77 2.20
C LEU A 109 -18.00 -7.41 3.26
N LEU A 110 -17.37 -7.85 4.34
CA LEU A 110 -18.06 -8.30 5.53
C LEU A 110 -18.46 -7.08 6.35
N GLU A 111 -19.65 -6.61 6.12
CA GLU A 111 -20.28 -5.55 6.89
C GLU A 111 -21.28 -6.13 7.88
N GLU A 112 -21.34 -5.53 9.05
CA GLU A 112 -22.36 -5.81 10.04
C GLU A 112 -23.57 -4.93 9.73
N ALA A 113 -24.72 -5.56 9.49
CA ALA A 113 -25.96 -4.84 9.17
C ALA A 113 -26.44 -3.99 10.38
N ASP A 114 -26.29 -4.56 11.59
CA ASP A 114 -26.61 -3.89 12.83
C ASP A 114 -25.34 -3.49 13.58
N LEU A 115 -25.39 -2.39 14.29
CA LEU A 115 -24.32 -1.92 15.14
C LEU A 115 -24.05 -2.95 16.25
N PRO A 116 -22.83 -3.51 16.38
CA PRO A 116 -22.53 -4.53 17.38
C PRO A 116 -22.66 -3.96 18.80
N PRO A 117 -23.03 -4.76 19.78
CA PRO A 117 -23.01 -4.34 21.18
C PRO A 117 -21.56 -4.05 21.61
N VAL A 118 -21.36 -2.92 22.28
CA VAL A 118 -20.07 -2.44 22.78
C VAL A 118 -20.13 -2.14 24.27
N HIS A 119 -18.98 -2.22 24.94
CA HIS A 119 -18.89 -1.96 26.39
C HIS A 119 -18.84 -0.46 26.76
N PHE A 120 -18.93 0.42 25.77
CA PHE A 120 -18.96 1.87 25.97
C PHE A 120 -20.16 2.49 25.26
N ASP A 121 -20.62 3.64 25.73
CA ASP A 121 -21.69 4.36 25.06
C ASP A 121 -21.16 5.10 23.83
N ARG A 122 -21.79 4.91 22.65
CA ARG A 122 -21.41 5.60 21.40
C ARG A 122 -21.53 7.13 21.49
N PRO A 123 -22.59 7.70 22.08
CA PRO A 123 -22.63 9.13 22.34
C PRO A 123 -21.43 9.64 23.15
N PHE A 124 -21.01 8.89 24.17
CA PHE A 124 -19.81 9.20 24.94
C PHE A 124 -18.54 9.18 24.08
N MET A 125 -18.42 8.25 23.13
CA MET A 125 -17.31 8.24 22.18
C MET A 125 -17.31 9.50 21.30
N ALA A 126 -18.47 9.91 20.78
CA ALA A 126 -18.62 11.13 19.98
C ALA A 126 -18.31 12.39 20.81
N ASP A 127 -18.73 12.44 22.07
CA ASP A 127 -18.40 13.53 22.97
C ASP A 127 -16.90 13.60 23.30
N LEU A 128 -16.25 12.44 23.42
CA LEU A 128 -14.81 12.34 23.68
C LEU A 128 -13.97 12.89 22.54
N MET A 129 -14.46 12.84 21.29
CA MET A 129 -13.82 13.45 20.12
C MET A 129 -13.64 14.97 20.25
N ASN A 130 -14.47 15.64 21.05
CA ASN A 130 -14.33 17.07 21.33
C ASN A 130 -13.12 17.42 22.22
N PHE A 131 -12.45 16.42 22.77
CA PHE A 131 -11.29 16.60 23.64
C PHE A 131 -10.02 16.03 22.99
N PRO A 132 -9.36 16.76 22.09
CA PRO A 132 -8.23 16.24 21.31
C PRO A 132 -7.05 15.80 22.21
N ASP A 133 -6.91 16.29 23.42
CA ASP A 133 -5.89 15.84 24.38
C ASP A 133 -6.10 14.38 24.82
N GLN A 134 -7.31 13.85 24.73
CA GLN A 134 -7.66 12.48 25.08
C GLN A 134 -7.72 11.55 23.88
N VAL A 135 -7.46 12.07 22.68
CA VAL A 135 -7.41 11.31 21.44
C VAL A 135 -5.97 10.91 21.14
N ARG A 136 -5.78 9.69 20.61
CA ARG A 136 -4.49 9.24 20.08
C ARG A 136 -4.72 8.56 18.72
N ASN A 137 -4.05 9.06 17.70
CA ASN A 137 -4.08 8.51 16.34
C ASN A 137 -2.83 7.69 16.10
N VAL A 138 -2.97 6.37 15.95
CA VAL A 138 -1.83 5.46 15.86
C VAL A 138 -1.99 4.46 14.73
N ALA A 139 -0.87 3.99 14.17
CA ALA A 139 -0.85 2.90 13.21
C ALA A 139 -0.12 1.69 13.81
N PHE A 140 -0.70 0.51 13.65
CA PHE A 140 -0.02 -0.74 13.92
C PHE A 140 0.77 -1.14 12.67
N ALA A 141 2.09 -1.19 12.81
CA ALA A 141 3.00 -1.49 11.72
C ALA A 141 3.99 -2.58 12.10
N GLY A 142 4.50 -3.30 11.12
CA GLY A 142 5.46 -4.39 11.34
C GLY A 142 5.39 -5.42 10.23
N HIS A 143 6.24 -6.44 10.29
CA HIS A 143 6.35 -7.47 9.28
C HIS A 143 5.12 -8.41 9.25
N LEU A 144 5.00 -9.16 8.15
CA LEU A 144 3.97 -10.18 7.96
C LEU A 144 4.00 -11.19 9.10
N HIS A 145 2.82 -11.61 9.56
CA HIS A 145 2.64 -12.56 10.65
C HIS A 145 3.24 -12.19 12.03
N HIS A 146 3.70 -10.96 12.25
CA HIS A 146 4.15 -10.53 13.58
C HIS A 146 3.00 -10.32 14.58
N GLY A 147 1.74 -10.43 14.14
CA GLY A 147 0.55 -10.43 15.00
C GLY A 147 -0.08 -9.07 15.24
N LYS A 148 0.01 -8.16 14.28
CA LYS A 148 -0.67 -6.85 14.30
C LYS A 148 -2.18 -6.99 14.45
N THR A 149 -2.80 -7.69 13.49
CA THR A 149 -4.25 -7.94 13.48
C THR A 149 -4.70 -8.74 14.71
N ALA A 150 -3.89 -9.70 15.18
CA ALA A 150 -4.19 -10.42 16.43
C ALA A 150 -4.11 -9.53 17.68
N LEU A 151 -3.22 -8.52 17.68
CA LEU A 151 -3.18 -7.53 18.74
C LEU A 151 -4.41 -6.62 18.70
N MET A 152 -4.86 -6.27 17.48
CA MET A 152 -6.10 -5.51 17.30
C MET A 152 -7.31 -6.34 17.74
N ASP A 153 -7.39 -7.61 17.35
CA ASP A 153 -8.44 -8.52 17.80
C ASP A 153 -8.54 -8.59 19.34
N MET A 154 -7.41 -8.56 20.05
CA MET A 154 -7.38 -8.53 21.51
C MET A 154 -8.06 -7.25 22.05
N LEU A 155 -7.79 -6.09 21.48
CA LEU A 155 -8.40 -4.82 21.88
C LEU A 155 -9.89 -4.75 21.52
N VAL A 156 -10.26 -5.31 20.38
CA VAL A 156 -11.66 -5.41 19.94
C VAL A 156 -12.48 -6.31 20.88
N LEU A 157 -11.94 -7.45 21.30
CA LEU A 157 -12.59 -8.34 22.25
C LEU A 157 -12.76 -7.72 23.65
N GLU A 158 -11.92 -6.76 24.00
CA GLU A 158 -12.06 -6.00 25.25
C GLU A 158 -13.19 -4.96 25.19
N THR A 159 -13.46 -4.42 24.01
CA THR A 159 -14.40 -3.31 23.80
C THR A 159 -15.74 -3.72 23.21
N HIS A 160 -15.82 -4.86 22.52
CA HIS A 160 -17.00 -5.33 21.81
C HIS A 160 -17.47 -6.67 22.36
N ASP A 161 -18.77 -6.83 22.53
CA ASP A 161 -19.37 -8.09 22.95
C ASP A 161 -19.60 -9.00 21.73
N ILE A 162 -18.53 -9.64 21.29
CA ILE A 162 -18.51 -10.52 20.11
C ILE A 162 -18.41 -11.99 20.52
N ALA A 163 -18.18 -12.27 21.79
CA ALA A 163 -17.93 -13.63 22.32
C ALA A 163 -19.05 -14.60 21.98
N ASP A 164 -20.31 -14.20 22.10
CA ASP A 164 -21.48 -15.04 21.80
C ASP A 164 -21.58 -15.39 20.30
N ARG A 165 -21.14 -14.48 19.44
CA ARG A 165 -21.10 -14.73 17.98
C ARG A 165 -20.01 -15.72 17.60
N LEU A 166 -18.93 -15.79 18.37
CA LEU A 166 -17.86 -16.78 18.22
C LEU A 166 -18.30 -18.17 18.68
N GLU A 167 -19.06 -18.27 19.77
CA GLU A 167 -19.58 -19.54 20.27
C GLU A 167 -20.59 -20.19 19.31
N ASN A 168 -21.40 -19.42 18.62
CA ASN A 168 -22.35 -19.89 17.60
C ASN A 168 -21.67 -20.37 16.30
N ARG A 169 -20.43 -19.95 16.02
CA ARG A 169 -19.60 -20.50 14.94
C ARG A 169 -18.90 -21.83 15.30
N VAL A 170 -19.06 -22.31 16.50
CA VAL A 170 -18.38 -23.45 17.13
C VAL A 170 -18.64 -24.83 16.46
N GLY A 171 -19.34 -24.90 15.33
CA GLY A 171 -19.49 -26.15 14.58
C GLY A 171 -18.37 -26.46 13.57
N LYS A 172 -17.55 -25.46 13.15
CA LYS A 172 -16.57 -25.66 12.04
C LYS A 172 -15.23 -24.97 12.29
N ALA A 173 -14.37 -25.36 13.10
CA ALA A 173 -13.01 -24.84 13.32
C ALA A 173 -12.86 -23.86 14.49
N ARG A 174 -12.72 -24.43 15.69
CA ARG A 174 -12.33 -23.73 16.92
C ARG A 174 -10.94 -23.08 16.89
N ASP A 175 -10.16 -23.27 15.83
CA ASP A 175 -8.76 -22.82 15.73
C ASP A 175 -8.55 -21.56 14.89
N GLU A 176 -9.59 -21.00 14.26
CA GLU A 176 -9.46 -19.81 13.44
C GLU A 176 -9.36 -18.55 14.29
N GLN A 177 -8.34 -17.73 14.00
CA GLN A 177 -8.23 -16.38 14.56
C GLN A 177 -9.44 -15.55 14.16
N LEU A 178 -9.87 -14.63 15.02
CA LEU A 178 -11.03 -13.76 14.79
C LEU A 178 -10.89 -12.91 13.52
N ARG A 179 -9.70 -12.34 13.30
CA ARG A 179 -9.36 -11.47 12.15
C ARG A 179 -10.45 -10.44 11.87
N TYR A 180 -10.82 -9.71 12.91
CA TYR A 180 -11.92 -8.76 12.82
C TYR A 180 -11.65 -7.64 11.82
N MET A 181 -10.40 -7.22 11.69
CA MET A 181 -9.98 -6.16 10.78
C MET A 181 -9.98 -6.58 9.30
N ASP A 182 -9.89 -7.87 9.00
CA ASP A 182 -9.90 -8.37 7.63
C ASP A 182 -11.35 -8.49 7.14
N THR A 183 -11.79 -7.53 6.34
CA THR A 183 -13.17 -7.44 5.83
C THR A 183 -13.36 -8.09 4.48
N SER A 184 -12.32 -8.10 3.64
CA SER A 184 -12.38 -8.71 2.32
C SER A 184 -12.35 -10.24 2.40
N ILE A 185 -13.12 -10.89 1.55
CA ILE A 185 -13.10 -12.36 1.39
C ILE A 185 -11.68 -12.81 1.02
N MET A 186 -11.02 -12.08 0.15
CA MET A 186 -9.67 -12.39 -0.31
C MET A 186 -8.62 -12.33 0.82
N GLU A 187 -8.75 -11.42 1.77
CA GLU A 187 -7.87 -11.34 2.95
C GLU A 187 -7.99 -12.57 3.85
N ARG A 188 -9.20 -13.07 4.00
CA ARG A 188 -9.48 -14.26 4.81
C ARG A 188 -8.98 -15.54 4.14
N ASP A 189 -9.24 -15.70 2.85
CA ASP A 189 -8.81 -16.89 2.09
C ASP A 189 -7.28 -17.00 2.05
N ARG A 190 -6.61 -15.88 1.89
CA ARG A 190 -5.13 -15.84 1.85
C ARG A 190 -4.48 -15.80 3.23
N GLY A 191 -5.24 -15.49 4.27
CA GLY A 191 -4.72 -15.36 5.62
C GLY A 191 -3.77 -14.18 5.83
N LEU A 192 -3.92 -13.10 5.06
CA LEU A 192 -3.11 -11.89 5.17
C LEU A 192 -3.94 -10.62 4.91
N SER A 193 -3.62 -9.54 5.62
CA SER A 193 -4.25 -8.24 5.41
C SER A 193 -3.70 -7.58 4.15
N ILE A 194 -4.57 -7.04 3.31
CA ILE A 194 -4.23 -6.40 2.03
C ILE A 194 -4.42 -4.90 2.13
N LYS A 195 -5.53 -4.45 2.72
CA LYS A 195 -5.88 -3.05 2.89
C LYS A 195 -5.74 -2.62 4.34
N ALA A 196 -5.36 -1.36 4.56
CA ALA A 196 -5.34 -0.79 5.89
C ALA A 196 -6.77 -0.56 6.40
N ALA A 197 -7.03 -0.94 7.65
CA ALA A 197 -8.34 -0.90 8.26
C ALA A 197 -8.33 0.01 9.51
N PRO A 198 -9.13 1.09 9.54
CA PRO A 198 -9.23 1.98 10.69
C PRO A 198 -10.27 1.49 11.70
N MET A 199 -10.02 1.75 12.97
CA MET A 199 -10.97 1.52 14.06
C MET A 199 -10.74 2.49 15.20
N SER A 200 -11.83 2.95 15.81
CA SER A 200 -11.83 3.88 16.95
C SER A 200 -12.31 3.17 18.21
N LEU A 201 -11.48 3.09 19.22
CA LEU A 201 -11.77 2.35 20.46
C LEU A 201 -11.71 3.26 21.68
N VAL A 202 -12.66 3.13 22.57
CA VAL A 202 -12.62 3.78 23.90
C VAL A 202 -12.05 2.79 24.90
N LEU A 203 -10.84 3.08 25.38
CA LEU A 203 -10.12 2.26 26.34
C LEU A 203 -9.75 3.07 27.58
N GLN A 204 -9.66 2.38 28.72
CA GLN A 204 -9.28 2.98 29.99
C GLN A 204 -7.80 2.77 30.27
N ASN A 205 -7.17 3.79 30.82
CA ASN A 205 -5.82 3.67 31.36
C ASN A 205 -5.83 3.04 32.76
N THR A 206 -4.63 2.76 33.31
CA THR A 206 -4.51 2.19 34.66
C THR A 206 -5.06 3.08 35.78
N LYS A 207 -5.38 4.33 35.53
CA LYS A 207 -6.02 5.27 36.47
C LYS A 207 -7.54 5.31 36.30
N GLY A 208 -8.11 4.52 35.39
CA GLY A 208 -9.53 4.49 35.10
C GLY A 208 -10.02 5.67 34.23
N LYS A 209 -9.12 6.46 33.64
CA LYS A 209 -9.48 7.54 32.70
C LYS A 209 -9.66 6.97 31.29
N SER A 210 -10.77 7.28 30.64
CA SER A 210 -11.06 6.86 29.28
C SER A 210 -10.31 7.72 28.25
N HIS A 211 -9.80 7.07 27.21
CA HIS A 211 -9.14 7.68 26.07
C HIS A 211 -9.70 7.12 24.78
N LEU A 212 -9.80 7.95 23.76
CA LEU A 212 -10.16 7.53 22.41
C LEU A 212 -8.88 7.17 21.63
N LEU A 213 -8.75 5.92 21.28
CA LEU A 213 -7.65 5.43 20.46
C LEU A 213 -8.16 5.17 19.05
N ASN A 214 -7.76 6.00 18.12
CA ASN A 214 -7.96 5.78 16.69
C ASN A 214 -6.77 4.94 16.17
N ILE A 215 -7.02 3.71 15.80
CA ILE A 215 -6.00 2.73 15.42
C ILE A 215 -6.21 2.32 13.97
N ILE A 216 -5.15 2.37 13.15
CA ILE A 216 -5.16 1.78 11.81
C ILE A 216 -4.32 0.50 11.86
N ASP A 217 -4.94 -0.64 11.58
CA ASP A 217 -4.20 -1.88 11.30
C ASP A 217 -3.68 -1.85 9.86
N THR A 218 -2.37 -2.02 9.69
CA THR A 218 -1.73 -1.95 8.38
C THR A 218 -1.26 -3.32 7.89
N PRO A 219 -1.27 -3.56 6.56
CA PRO A 219 -0.72 -4.78 5.99
C PRO A 219 0.75 -4.99 6.38
N GLY A 220 1.13 -6.25 6.59
CA GLY A 220 2.50 -6.61 6.95
C GLY A 220 3.35 -7.09 5.79
N HIS A 221 2.73 -7.39 4.65
CA HIS A 221 3.45 -7.89 3.48
C HIS A 221 4.15 -6.76 2.74
N VAL A 222 5.35 -7.01 2.26
CA VAL A 222 6.20 -6.01 1.58
C VAL A 222 5.58 -5.42 0.29
N ASN A 223 4.67 -6.14 -0.35
CA ASN A 223 4.00 -5.66 -1.55
C ASN A 223 2.94 -4.59 -1.27
N PHE A 224 2.43 -4.49 -0.03
CA PHE A 224 1.38 -3.53 0.37
C PHE A 224 1.92 -2.40 1.24
N VAL A 225 3.15 -2.01 1.03
CA VAL A 225 3.81 -0.92 1.77
C VAL A 225 3.22 0.46 1.43
N ASP A 226 2.57 0.60 0.29
CA ASP A 226 1.81 1.77 -0.11
C ASP A 226 0.63 2.07 0.84
N GLU A 227 -0.06 1.03 1.28
CA GLU A 227 -1.11 1.13 2.30
C GLU A 227 -0.56 1.61 3.65
N VAL A 228 0.64 1.14 4.01
CA VAL A 228 1.35 1.61 5.21
C VAL A 228 1.70 3.09 5.08
N ALA A 229 2.27 3.51 3.95
CA ALA A 229 2.64 4.91 3.71
C ALA A 229 1.43 5.86 3.79
N ALA A 230 0.30 5.47 3.18
CA ALA A 230 -0.96 6.22 3.25
C ALA A 230 -1.49 6.35 4.69
N SER A 231 -1.39 5.28 5.48
CA SER A 231 -1.81 5.26 6.87
C SER A 231 -0.91 6.10 7.78
N LEU A 232 0.41 6.00 7.60
CA LEU A 232 1.38 6.76 8.40
C LEU A 232 1.25 8.28 8.22
N ARG A 233 0.66 8.74 7.14
CA ARG A 233 0.37 10.15 6.89
C ARG A 233 -0.65 10.74 7.86
N LEU A 234 -1.62 9.95 8.31
CA LEU A 234 -2.73 10.40 9.16
C LEU A 234 -2.44 10.30 10.66
N VAL A 235 -1.49 9.45 11.07
CA VAL A 235 -1.25 9.12 12.48
C VAL A 235 -0.26 10.05 13.17
N ASP A 236 -0.33 10.12 14.50
CA ASP A 236 0.57 10.90 15.35
C ASP A 236 1.71 10.06 15.93
N GLY A 237 1.62 8.74 15.82
CA GLY A 237 2.68 7.81 16.24
C GLY A 237 2.49 6.41 15.69
N VAL A 238 3.52 5.59 15.81
CA VAL A 238 3.56 4.24 15.26
C VAL A 238 3.81 3.22 16.35
N VAL A 239 2.97 2.20 16.39
CA VAL A 239 3.13 1.01 17.23
C VAL A 239 3.80 -0.06 16.37
N LEU A 240 5.08 -0.27 16.62
CA LEU A 240 5.88 -1.26 15.92
C LEU A 240 5.71 -2.62 16.57
N VAL A 241 5.10 -3.58 15.87
CA VAL A 241 4.89 -4.95 16.37
C VAL A 241 5.98 -5.87 15.81
N VAL A 242 6.76 -6.49 16.70
CA VAL A 242 7.88 -7.36 16.35
C VAL A 242 7.70 -8.72 17.03
N ASP A 243 7.85 -9.80 16.26
CA ASP A 243 7.89 -11.16 16.76
C ASP A 243 9.20 -11.41 17.49
N VAL A 244 9.13 -11.99 18.68
CA VAL A 244 10.31 -12.24 19.53
C VAL A 244 11.29 -13.25 18.93
N VAL A 245 10.83 -14.19 18.11
CA VAL A 245 11.65 -15.23 17.49
C VAL A 245 12.36 -14.69 16.25
N GLU A 246 11.59 -14.11 15.33
CA GLU A 246 12.06 -13.63 14.04
C GLU A 246 12.85 -12.32 14.13
N GLY A 247 12.56 -11.48 15.14
CA GLY A 247 13.23 -10.19 15.34
C GLY A 247 12.89 -9.16 14.25
N VAL A 248 13.81 -8.26 13.98
CA VAL A 248 13.64 -7.20 12.99
C VAL A 248 13.80 -7.79 11.59
N GLN A 249 12.82 -7.61 10.73
CA GLN A 249 12.81 -8.03 9.33
C GLN A 249 12.89 -6.81 8.40
N VAL A 250 13.13 -7.02 7.11
CA VAL A 250 13.34 -5.95 6.12
C VAL A 250 12.19 -4.95 6.08
N ASN A 251 10.94 -5.43 6.08
CA ASN A 251 9.79 -4.52 6.12
C ASN A 251 9.76 -3.69 7.41
N THR A 252 10.14 -4.28 8.54
CA THR A 252 10.25 -3.58 9.83
C THR A 252 11.31 -2.48 9.75
N GLU A 253 12.47 -2.76 9.16
CA GLU A 253 13.54 -1.76 8.95
C GLU A 253 13.08 -0.60 8.06
N GLN A 254 12.36 -0.87 6.98
CA GLN A 254 11.80 0.17 6.11
C GLN A 254 10.79 1.05 6.83
N ILE A 255 9.89 0.45 7.61
CA ILE A 255 8.91 1.19 8.41
C ILE A 255 9.59 2.06 9.46
N ILE A 256 10.61 1.53 10.16
CA ILE A 256 11.41 2.30 11.13
C ILE A 256 12.08 3.48 10.42
N LYS A 257 12.74 3.24 9.30
CA LYS A 257 13.42 4.29 8.52
C LYS A 257 12.44 5.39 8.11
N TYR A 258 11.28 5.02 7.60
CA TYR A 258 10.25 5.98 7.21
C TYR A 258 9.74 6.77 8.41
N ALA A 259 9.30 6.09 9.48
CA ALA A 259 8.77 6.74 10.68
C ALA A 259 9.78 7.69 11.34
N VAL A 260 11.06 7.31 11.35
CA VAL A 260 12.14 8.13 11.90
C VAL A 260 12.41 9.36 11.04
N LEU A 261 12.47 9.20 9.70
CA LEU A 261 12.66 10.31 8.75
C LEU A 261 11.46 11.27 8.76
N GLU A 262 10.25 10.74 8.84
CA GLU A 262 9.01 11.52 8.98
C GLU A 262 8.82 12.06 10.41
N GLY A 263 9.76 11.79 11.29
CA GLY A 263 9.75 12.31 12.64
C GLY A 263 8.64 11.79 13.55
N LEU A 264 7.97 10.70 13.20
CA LEU A 264 6.94 10.07 14.01
C LEU A 264 7.54 9.40 15.24
N PRO A 265 6.95 9.53 16.42
CA PRO A 265 7.33 8.74 17.59
C PRO A 265 6.99 7.26 17.39
N LEU A 266 7.87 6.41 17.91
CA LEU A 266 7.76 4.97 17.86
C LEU A 266 7.56 4.41 19.26
N VAL A 267 6.66 3.43 19.40
CA VAL A 267 6.57 2.53 20.54
C VAL A 267 6.69 1.10 20.07
N LEU A 268 7.25 0.23 20.87
CA LEU A 268 7.55 -1.17 20.50
C LEU A 268 6.63 -2.13 21.23
N VAL A 269 6.06 -3.05 20.49
CA VAL A 269 5.37 -4.24 21.02
C VAL A 269 6.18 -5.47 20.65
N VAL A 270 6.77 -6.13 21.65
CA VAL A 270 7.43 -7.43 21.48
C VAL A 270 6.34 -8.48 21.68
N ASN A 271 5.93 -9.11 20.57
CA ASN A 271 4.81 -10.01 20.53
C ASN A 271 5.22 -11.49 20.49
N LYS A 272 4.27 -12.38 20.75
CA LYS A 272 4.42 -13.84 20.70
C LYS A 272 5.47 -14.38 21.70
N LEU A 273 5.41 -13.90 22.94
CA LEU A 273 6.31 -14.36 23.98
C LEU A 273 6.14 -15.85 24.30
N ASP A 274 4.96 -16.42 24.03
CA ASP A 274 4.67 -17.84 24.14
C ASP A 274 5.63 -18.73 23.32
N ARG A 275 6.10 -18.24 22.17
CA ARG A 275 7.05 -18.95 21.31
C ARG A 275 8.40 -19.22 22.00
N LEU A 276 8.82 -18.35 22.94
CA LEU A 276 10.03 -18.59 23.74
C LEU A 276 9.89 -19.81 24.66
N ILE A 277 8.66 -20.02 25.17
CA ILE A 277 8.34 -21.07 26.13
C ILE A 277 8.00 -22.38 25.43
N LEU A 278 7.07 -22.31 24.47
CA LEU A 278 6.46 -23.48 23.84
C LEU A 278 7.26 -24.00 22.64
N GLU A 279 7.78 -23.10 21.82
CA GLU A 279 8.47 -23.43 20.57
C GLU A 279 9.98 -23.56 20.77
N LEU A 280 10.65 -22.49 21.21
CA LEU A 280 12.11 -22.50 21.42
C LEU A 280 12.53 -23.18 22.72
N LYS A 281 11.63 -23.31 23.69
CA LYS A 281 11.87 -23.93 25.03
C LYS A 281 13.13 -23.35 25.70
N LEU A 282 13.35 -22.05 25.58
CA LEU A 282 14.51 -21.40 26.17
C LEU A 282 14.37 -21.31 27.69
N PRO A 283 15.46 -21.49 28.44
CA PRO A 283 15.47 -21.16 29.87
C PRO A 283 15.14 -19.68 30.09
N PRO A 284 14.53 -19.31 31.23
CA PRO A 284 14.15 -17.89 31.48
C PRO A 284 15.29 -16.89 31.38
N THR A 285 16.52 -17.28 31.71
CA THR A 285 17.72 -16.44 31.54
C THR A 285 18.05 -16.16 30.08
N ASP A 286 17.96 -17.16 29.22
CA ASP A 286 18.26 -17.04 27.80
C ASP A 286 17.14 -16.30 27.07
N ALA A 287 15.89 -16.53 27.50
CA ALA A 287 14.75 -15.75 27.03
C ALA A 287 14.90 -14.24 27.31
N TYR A 288 15.44 -13.86 28.48
CA TYR A 288 15.73 -12.46 28.76
C TYR A 288 16.76 -11.88 27.79
N PHE A 289 17.81 -12.60 27.48
CA PHE A 289 18.82 -12.14 26.52
C PHE A 289 18.27 -12.02 25.11
N LYS A 290 17.37 -12.95 24.72
CA LYS A 290 16.69 -12.85 23.42
C LYS A 290 15.81 -11.60 23.34
N LEU A 291 15.02 -11.31 24.37
CA LEU A 291 14.21 -10.09 24.45
C LEU A 291 15.08 -8.82 24.38
N LYS A 292 16.19 -8.80 25.14
CA LYS A 292 17.15 -7.68 25.10
C LYS A 292 17.75 -7.51 23.70
N HIS A 293 18.10 -8.61 23.03
CA HIS A 293 18.66 -8.58 21.69
C HIS A 293 17.68 -7.98 20.66
N VAL A 294 16.41 -8.40 20.67
CA VAL A 294 15.39 -7.87 19.75
C VAL A 294 15.19 -6.37 19.96
N ILE A 295 15.14 -5.90 21.22
CA ILE A 295 15.03 -4.45 21.52
C ILE A 295 16.25 -3.68 21.01
N GLU A 296 17.45 -4.22 21.17
CA GLU A 296 18.69 -3.59 20.67
C GLU A 296 18.79 -3.63 19.14
N GLU A 297 18.28 -4.68 18.46
CA GLU A 297 18.16 -4.68 16.98
C GLU A 297 17.28 -3.51 16.50
N VAL A 298 16.11 -3.29 17.13
CA VAL A 298 15.23 -2.17 16.80
C VAL A 298 15.95 -0.83 17.04
N ASN A 299 16.64 -0.68 18.16
CA ASN A 299 17.40 0.54 18.46
C ASN A 299 18.51 0.79 17.45
N THR A 300 19.19 -0.27 17.01
CA THR A 300 20.23 -0.19 15.97
C THR A 300 19.64 0.25 14.63
N ALA A 301 18.46 -0.26 14.27
CA ALA A 301 17.75 0.18 13.07
C ALA A 301 17.33 1.67 13.12
N ILE A 302 16.93 2.16 14.31
CA ILE A 302 16.62 3.58 14.54
C ILE A 302 17.89 4.44 14.40
N GLU A 303 18.99 4.02 14.98
CA GLU A 303 20.29 4.73 14.90
C GLU A 303 20.80 4.79 13.45
N ASN A 304 20.69 3.69 12.72
CA ASN A 304 21.08 3.62 11.30
C ASN A 304 20.22 4.55 10.42
N ALA A 305 18.93 4.72 10.76
CA ALA A 305 18.04 5.61 10.03
C ALA A 305 18.36 7.10 10.24
N LEU A 306 18.82 7.49 11.43
CA LEU A 306 19.17 8.87 11.76
C LEU A 306 20.36 8.91 12.73
N PRO A 307 21.58 8.86 12.22
CA PRO A 307 22.79 8.88 13.05
C PRO A 307 22.88 10.11 13.97
N GLY A 308 23.22 9.88 15.22
CA GLY A 308 23.39 10.94 16.23
C GLY A 308 22.16 11.37 16.99
N GLN A 309 20.96 10.87 16.69
CA GLN A 309 19.74 11.10 17.45
C GLN A 309 19.18 9.84 18.15
N GLY A 310 19.88 8.72 18.07
CA GLY A 310 19.42 7.43 18.58
C GLY A 310 19.14 7.43 20.08
N GLU A 311 19.92 8.17 20.91
CA GLU A 311 19.68 8.23 22.36
C GLU A 311 18.34 8.87 22.74
N THR A 312 17.93 9.91 22.04
CA THR A 312 16.65 10.61 22.31
C THR A 312 15.44 9.76 21.94
N ARG A 313 15.59 8.90 20.94
CA ARG A 313 14.54 8.02 20.43
C ARG A 313 14.67 6.57 20.87
N ARG A 314 15.63 6.29 21.76
CA ARG A 314 15.89 4.94 22.23
C ARG A 314 14.70 4.31 22.91
N LEU A 315 14.32 3.11 22.45
CA LEU A 315 13.30 2.28 23.05
C LEU A 315 13.88 1.46 24.18
N SER A 316 13.24 1.52 25.35
CA SER A 316 13.65 0.76 26.53
C SER A 316 12.43 0.46 27.41
N PRO A 317 12.29 -0.77 27.92
CA PRO A 317 11.22 -1.09 28.85
C PRO A 317 11.19 -0.18 30.10
N GLU A 318 12.37 0.30 30.55
CA GLU A 318 12.47 1.24 31.68
C GLU A 318 11.81 2.59 31.44
N LYS A 319 11.82 3.04 30.16
CA LYS A 319 11.15 4.27 29.75
C LYS A 319 9.65 4.12 29.59
N GLY A 320 9.12 2.90 29.63
CA GLY A 320 7.70 2.60 29.45
C GLY A 320 7.23 2.58 27.98
N ASN A 321 8.14 2.70 27.00
CA ASN A 321 7.84 2.70 25.56
C ASN A 321 7.98 1.32 24.88
N VAL A 322 8.05 0.24 25.68
CA VAL A 322 8.07 -1.14 25.22
C VAL A 322 7.01 -1.95 25.94
N LEU A 323 6.15 -2.61 25.17
CA LEU A 323 5.12 -3.53 25.62
C LEU A 323 5.54 -4.97 25.32
N PHE A 324 5.30 -5.86 26.23
CA PHE A 324 5.44 -7.29 26.04
C PHE A 324 4.06 -7.91 25.87
N ALA A 325 3.85 -8.68 24.81
CA ALA A 325 2.55 -9.19 24.46
C ALA A 325 2.57 -10.65 23.96
N CYS A 326 1.45 -11.30 24.14
CA CYS A 326 1.10 -12.53 23.45
C CYS A 326 -0.35 -12.39 22.98
N SER A 327 -0.52 -11.78 21.81
CA SER A 327 -1.85 -11.46 21.28
C SER A 327 -2.69 -12.73 21.01
N SER A 328 -2.07 -13.87 20.69
CA SER A 328 -2.76 -15.16 20.53
C SER A 328 -3.39 -15.67 21.82
N MET A 329 -2.81 -15.32 22.97
CA MET A 329 -3.29 -15.71 24.31
C MET A 329 -3.93 -14.52 25.06
N GLN A 330 -4.21 -13.42 24.35
CA GLN A 330 -4.94 -12.26 24.83
C GLN A 330 -4.36 -11.60 26.10
N TRP A 331 -3.05 -11.42 26.15
CA TRP A 331 -2.42 -10.71 27.25
C TRP A 331 -1.26 -9.82 26.80
N CYS A 332 -1.11 -8.74 27.52
CA CYS A 332 0.01 -7.81 27.34
C CYS A 332 0.35 -7.11 28.68
N PHE A 333 1.56 -6.65 28.80
CA PHE A 333 1.98 -5.83 29.95
C PHE A 333 3.15 -4.91 29.62
N THR A 334 3.21 -3.78 30.30
CA THR A 334 4.40 -2.94 30.43
C THR A 334 5.07 -3.22 31.78
N LEU A 335 6.31 -2.82 31.97
CA LEU A 335 6.94 -2.95 33.30
C LEU A 335 6.17 -2.19 34.38
N GLN A 336 5.56 -1.07 34.01
CA GLN A 336 4.76 -0.24 34.95
C GLN A 336 3.46 -0.94 35.34
N SER A 337 2.73 -1.53 34.37
CA SER A 337 1.50 -2.25 34.68
C SER A 337 1.76 -3.50 35.50
N PHE A 338 2.82 -4.23 35.16
CA PHE A 338 3.22 -5.42 35.91
C PHE A 338 3.69 -5.09 37.36
N ALA A 339 4.44 -4.01 37.52
CA ALA A 339 4.84 -3.53 38.85
C ALA A 339 3.64 -3.10 39.70
N ARG A 340 2.58 -2.56 39.07
CA ARG A 340 1.33 -2.21 39.76
C ARG A 340 0.60 -3.46 40.26
N MET A 341 0.53 -4.54 39.45
CA MET A 341 -0.04 -5.82 39.93
C MET A 341 0.64 -6.30 41.21
N TYR A 342 1.97 -6.16 41.31
CA TYR A 342 2.70 -6.48 42.54
C TYR A 342 2.40 -5.52 43.70
N ALA A 343 2.29 -4.21 43.41
CA ALA A 343 1.97 -3.22 44.43
C ALA A 343 0.54 -3.43 45.00
N ASP A 344 -0.40 -3.82 44.17
CA ASP A 344 -1.79 -4.13 44.58
C ASP A 344 -1.86 -5.41 45.46
N THR A 345 -0.99 -6.39 45.15
CA THR A 345 -0.93 -7.63 45.88
C THR A 345 -0.14 -7.48 47.19
N TYR A 346 0.94 -6.71 47.21
CA TYR A 346 1.84 -6.52 48.32
C TYR A 346 1.88 -5.07 48.78
N PRO A 347 1.10 -4.67 49.81
CA PRO A 347 1.10 -3.33 50.32
C PRO A 347 2.49 -2.92 50.85
N GLY A 348 2.97 -1.73 50.39
CA GLY A 348 4.27 -1.18 50.77
C GLY A 348 5.31 -1.15 49.66
N ILE A 349 4.98 -1.66 48.46
CA ILE A 349 5.83 -1.56 47.30
C ILE A 349 5.40 -0.35 46.45
N SER A 350 6.32 0.58 46.15
CA SER A 350 6.06 1.64 45.16
C SER A 350 6.17 1.08 43.75
N ALA A 351 5.08 1.06 42.99
CA ALA A 351 5.05 0.52 41.63
C ALA A 351 6.07 1.18 40.70
N THR A 352 6.22 2.51 40.79
CA THR A 352 7.15 3.28 39.93
C THR A 352 8.62 2.97 40.21
N GLU A 353 9.00 2.85 41.50
CA GLU A 353 10.37 2.48 41.86
C GLU A 353 10.67 1.01 41.56
N PHE A 354 9.69 0.13 41.71
CA PHE A 354 9.83 -1.26 41.40
C PHE A 354 9.99 -1.47 39.88
N ALA A 355 9.18 -0.84 39.05
CA ALA A 355 9.27 -0.88 37.61
C ALA A 355 10.68 -0.53 37.08
N ARG A 356 11.30 0.53 37.63
CA ARG A 356 12.68 0.95 37.27
C ARG A 356 13.74 -0.08 37.62
N ARG A 357 13.46 -1.02 38.53
CA ARG A 357 14.38 -2.07 38.96
C ARG A 357 14.12 -3.42 38.31
N LEU A 358 13.08 -3.52 37.49
CA LEU A 358 12.70 -4.79 36.85
C LEU A 358 13.52 -5.09 35.59
N TRP A 359 14.10 -4.09 34.92
CA TRP A 359 14.86 -4.29 33.67
C TRP A 359 16.34 -3.96 33.85
N GLY A 360 17.17 -4.47 32.95
CA GLY A 360 18.60 -4.21 32.94
C GLY A 360 19.40 -5.23 33.77
N ASP A 361 20.63 -4.87 34.09
CA ASP A 361 21.54 -5.70 34.90
C ASP A 361 21.33 -5.45 36.41
N VAL A 362 20.12 -5.64 36.86
CA VAL A 362 19.68 -5.58 38.23
C VAL A 362 19.39 -6.99 38.72
N PHE A 363 20.02 -7.40 39.82
CA PHE A 363 19.90 -8.71 40.42
C PHE A 363 19.14 -8.63 41.74
N PHE A 364 18.28 -9.58 41.98
CA PHE A 364 17.56 -9.72 43.24
C PHE A 364 18.19 -10.80 44.10
N ASN A 365 18.54 -10.40 45.32
CA ASN A 365 19.03 -11.34 46.32
C ASN A 365 17.88 -11.76 47.24
N PRO A 366 17.39 -13.00 47.18
CA PRO A 366 16.27 -13.45 47.98
C PRO A 366 16.54 -13.49 49.49
N THR A 367 17.80 -13.71 49.89
CA THR A 367 18.21 -13.75 51.29
C THR A 367 18.18 -12.39 51.98
N LYS A 368 18.65 -11.35 51.26
CA LYS A 368 18.69 -9.98 51.81
C LYS A 368 17.49 -9.14 51.38
N ARG A 369 16.60 -9.67 50.52
CA ARG A 369 15.47 -8.97 49.89
C ARG A 369 15.87 -7.60 49.33
N SER A 370 17.00 -7.53 48.68
CA SER A 370 17.56 -6.30 48.16
C SER A 370 17.97 -6.44 46.69
N PHE A 371 17.92 -5.30 45.96
CA PHE A 371 18.37 -5.21 44.56
C PHE A 371 19.84 -4.79 44.52
N THR A 372 20.66 -5.45 43.73
CA THR A 372 22.07 -5.16 43.52
C THR A 372 22.41 -5.08 42.05
N ARG A 373 23.36 -4.23 41.67
CA ARG A 373 23.86 -4.12 40.28
C ARG A 373 24.98 -5.15 39.99
N LYS A 374 25.57 -5.76 41.00
CA LYS A 374 26.57 -6.81 40.85
C LYS A 374 25.99 -8.14 41.30
N GLY A 375 26.06 -9.14 40.44
CA GLY A 375 25.74 -10.52 40.83
C GLY A 375 26.81 -11.08 41.73
N VAL A 376 26.62 -10.95 43.04
CA VAL A 376 27.65 -11.29 44.04
C VAL A 376 27.60 -12.75 44.47
N GLU A 377 26.53 -13.47 44.13
CA GLU A 377 26.34 -14.87 44.53
C GLU A 377 25.80 -15.69 43.32
N GLU A 378 26.21 -16.95 43.21
CA GLU A 378 25.73 -17.93 42.20
C GLU A 378 24.21 -18.11 42.15
N ARG A 379 23.49 -17.65 43.17
CA ARG A 379 22.02 -17.73 43.30
C ARG A 379 21.27 -16.43 42.99
N SER A 380 21.96 -15.36 42.65
CA SER A 380 21.30 -14.09 42.32
C SER A 380 20.82 -14.09 40.87
N LYS A 381 19.50 -14.12 40.66
CA LYS A 381 18.87 -14.04 39.34
C LYS A 381 18.57 -12.59 39.00
N ARG A 382 18.57 -12.24 37.69
CA ARG A 382 18.10 -10.93 37.24
C ARG A 382 16.65 -10.69 37.70
N SER A 383 16.36 -9.45 38.06
CA SER A 383 15.03 -9.06 38.54
C SER A 383 13.93 -9.37 37.55
N PHE A 384 14.13 -9.08 36.26
CA PHE A 384 13.17 -9.42 35.20
C PHE A 384 12.89 -10.93 35.12
N VAL A 385 13.94 -11.74 35.21
CA VAL A 385 13.81 -13.19 35.19
C VAL A 385 13.03 -13.69 36.42
N ASN A 386 13.42 -13.21 37.60
CA ASN A 386 12.85 -13.70 38.86
C ASN A 386 11.38 -13.26 39.06
N PHE A 387 11.04 -12.02 38.70
CA PHE A 387 9.71 -11.47 39.01
C PHE A 387 8.73 -11.57 37.83
N ILE A 388 9.20 -11.69 36.59
CA ILE A 388 8.34 -11.69 35.40
C ILE A 388 8.40 -13.04 34.69
N LEU A 389 9.57 -13.43 34.17
CA LEU A 389 9.68 -14.62 33.34
C LEU A 389 9.39 -15.90 34.08
N GLU A 390 9.99 -16.13 35.28
CA GLU A 390 9.75 -17.33 36.05
C GLU A 390 8.28 -17.51 36.45
N PRO A 391 7.55 -16.49 36.94
CA PRO A 391 6.12 -16.60 37.15
C PRO A 391 5.33 -16.96 35.89
N ILE A 392 5.63 -16.34 34.73
CA ILE A 392 4.97 -16.66 33.47
C ILE A 392 5.24 -18.11 33.08
N TYR A 393 6.52 -18.56 33.12
CA TYR A 393 6.89 -19.94 32.82
C TYR A 393 6.20 -20.95 33.72
N LYS A 394 6.09 -20.66 35.01
CA LYS A 394 5.35 -21.47 35.96
C LYS A 394 3.86 -21.51 35.61
N LEU A 395 3.25 -20.37 35.32
CA LEU A 395 1.85 -20.30 34.92
C LEU A 395 1.57 -21.17 33.71
N TYR A 396 2.40 -21.11 32.68
CA TYR A 396 2.29 -21.95 31.48
C TYR A 396 2.48 -23.45 31.84
N SER A 397 3.53 -23.76 32.59
CA SER A 397 3.82 -25.13 32.99
C SER A 397 2.69 -25.76 33.81
N HIS A 398 2.22 -25.09 34.86
CA HIS A 398 1.14 -25.57 35.72
C HIS A 398 -0.17 -25.73 34.94
N THR A 399 -0.52 -24.74 34.09
CA THR A 399 -1.76 -24.81 33.31
C THR A 399 -1.79 -26.00 32.33
N ILE A 400 -0.61 -26.35 31.75
CA ILE A 400 -0.52 -27.42 30.75
C ILE A 400 -0.37 -28.81 31.41
N SER A 401 0.37 -28.89 32.50
CA SER A 401 0.82 -30.19 33.05
C SER A 401 0.05 -30.68 34.27
N GLU A 402 -0.66 -29.82 35.01
CA GLU A 402 -1.36 -30.22 36.24
C GLU A 402 -2.74 -30.79 35.96
N SER A 403 -3.19 -31.62 36.95
CA SER A 403 -4.57 -32.11 36.95
C SER A 403 -5.57 -30.97 37.25
N PRO A 404 -6.85 -31.05 36.79
CA PRO A 404 -7.84 -30.00 37.05
C PRO A 404 -8.04 -29.66 38.54
N GLU A 405 -7.78 -30.60 39.45
CA GLU A 405 -7.93 -30.41 40.89
C GLU A 405 -6.76 -29.65 41.48
N ASP A 406 -5.54 -30.05 41.15
CA ASP A 406 -4.30 -29.38 41.58
C ASP A 406 -4.21 -27.98 40.97
N LEU A 407 -4.58 -27.84 39.68
CA LEU A 407 -4.62 -26.56 38.99
C LEU A 407 -5.57 -25.57 39.67
N LYS A 408 -6.72 -26.04 40.15
CA LYS A 408 -7.67 -25.20 40.88
C LYS A 408 -7.06 -24.62 42.15
N GLU A 409 -6.30 -25.41 42.91
CA GLU A 409 -5.61 -24.95 44.13
C GLU A 409 -4.51 -23.92 43.76
N THR A 410 -3.72 -24.21 42.73
CA THR A 410 -2.66 -23.33 42.26
C THR A 410 -3.25 -21.99 41.80
N LEU A 411 -4.31 -22.00 40.99
CA LEU A 411 -4.97 -20.80 40.51
C LEU A 411 -5.66 -19.98 41.61
N ALA A 412 -6.22 -20.66 42.62
CA ALA A 412 -6.81 -20.00 43.80
C ALA A 412 -5.77 -19.15 44.56
N THR A 413 -4.49 -19.58 44.61
CA THR A 413 -3.40 -18.80 45.22
C THR A 413 -3.10 -17.49 44.46
N LEU A 414 -3.46 -17.46 43.19
CA LEU A 414 -3.29 -16.29 42.32
C LEU A 414 -4.58 -15.45 42.17
N ASN A 415 -5.63 -15.77 42.98
CA ASN A 415 -6.96 -15.15 42.88
C ASN A 415 -7.65 -15.34 41.51
N ILE A 416 -7.30 -16.39 40.77
CA ILE A 416 -7.92 -16.73 39.50
C ILE A 416 -9.04 -17.76 39.75
N HIS A 417 -10.27 -17.44 39.36
CA HIS A 417 -11.42 -18.30 39.54
C HIS A 417 -12.09 -18.63 38.22
N LEU A 418 -11.97 -19.88 37.77
CA LEU A 418 -12.61 -20.37 36.57
C LEU A 418 -13.90 -21.14 36.89
N LYS A 419 -14.83 -21.19 35.94
CA LYS A 419 -16.03 -22.04 36.04
C LYS A 419 -15.62 -23.53 35.95
N PRO A 420 -16.30 -24.45 36.64
CA PRO A 420 -15.93 -25.87 36.63
C PRO A 420 -15.90 -26.53 35.25
N SER A 421 -16.69 -26.01 34.29
CA SER A 421 -16.70 -26.47 32.90
C SER A 421 -15.43 -26.06 32.14
N GLN A 422 -14.82 -24.92 32.47
CA GLN A 422 -13.65 -24.37 31.79
C GLN A 422 -12.37 -25.18 32.11
N TYR A 423 -12.28 -25.84 33.28
CA TYR A 423 -11.13 -26.69 33.59
C TYR A 423 -11.01 -27.93 32.70
N LYS A 424 -12.08 -28.30 31.98
CA LYS A 424 -12.12 -29.44 31.05
C LYS A 424 -11.90 -29.02 29.60
N ALA A 425 -11.65 -27.72 29.33
CA ALA A 425 -11.38 -27.22 28.01
C ALA A 425 -9.99 -27.65 27.53
N ASP A 426 -9.75 -27.54 26.20
CA ASP A 426 -8.44 -27.78 25.63
C ASP A 426 -7.38 -26.87 26.27
N ALA A 427 -6.14 -27.38 26.38
CA ALA A 427 -5.03 -26.69 27.03
C ALA A 427 -4.80 -25.27 26.49
N LYS A 428 -5.00 -25.05 25.20
CA LYS A 428 -4.85 -23.73 24.55
C LYS A 428 -5.94 -22.74 25.03
N ILE A 429 -7.18 -23.19 25.08
CA ILE A 429 -8.33 -22.39 25.55
C ILE A 429 -8.19 -22.10 27.04
N LEU A 430 -7.83 -23.13 27.81
CA LEU A 430 -7.61 -22.99 29.24
C LEU A 430 -6.49 -22.00 29.54
N LEU A 431 -5.38 -22.10 28.84
CA LEU A 431 -4.25 -21.17 28.97
C LEU A 431 -4.65 -19.72 28.65
N ASN A 432 -5.42 -19.52 27.57
CA ASN A 432 -5.95 -18.22 27.22
C ASN A 432 -6.80 -17.64 28.36
N LEU A 433 -7.77 -18.40 28.89
CA LEU A 433 -8.62 -17.95 29.99
C LEU A 433 -7.82 -17.61 31.25
N VAL A 434 -6.83 -18.45 31.60
CA VAL A 434 -5.96 -18.22 32.75
C VAL A 434 -5.12 -16.97 32.59
N CYS A 435 -4.50 -16.82 31.42
CA CYS A 435 -3.67 -15.63 31.12
C CYS A 435 -4.50 -14.35 31.07
N ALA A 436 -5.67 -14.37 30.43
CA ALA A 436 -6.56 -13.20 30.38
C ALA A 436 -6.99 -12.74 31.78
N GLN A 437 -7.28 -13.67 32.71
CA GLN A 437 -7.60 -13.29 34.08
C GLN A 437 -6.37 -12.85 34.89
N PHE A 438 -5.19 -13.42 34.63
CA PHE A 438 -3.97 -13.08 35.35
C PHE A 438 -3.48 -11.68 35.00
N PHE A 439 -3.40 -11.35 33.71
CA PHE A 439 -2.89 -10.04 33.24
C PHE A 439 -3.95 -8.94 33.24
N GLY A 440 -5.24 -9.31 33.16
CA GLY A 440 -6.35 -8.35 33.07
C GLY A 440 -6.40 -7.59 31.74
N PRO A 441 -7.11 -6.44 31.71
CA PRO A 441 -7.30 -5.63 30.51
C PRO A 441 -6.01 -4.91 30.07
N ALA A 442 -5.99 -4.45 28.82
CA ALA A 442 -4.83 -3.81 28.18
C ALA A 442 -4.51 -2.39 28.67
N ASN A 443 -4.83 -2.05 29.91
CA ASN A 443 -4.63 -0.70 30.49
C ASN A 443 -3.19 -0.21 30.40
N GLY A 444 -2.21 -1.12 30.49
CA GLY A 444 -0.80 -0.77 30.33
C GLY A 444 -0.43 -0.35 28.90
N PHE A 445 -1.12 -0.89 27.90
CA PHE A 445 -1.01 -0.43 26.51
C PHE A 445 -1.52 1.01 26.37
N VAL A 446 -2.67 1.31 26.96
CA VAL A 446 -3.23 2.67 26.92
C VAL A 446 -2.30 3.69 27.60
N ASP A 447 -1.75 3.36 28.78
CA ASP A 447 -0.76 4.22 29.44
C ASP A 447 0.46 4.51 28.52
N MET A 448 0.99 3.48 27.86
CA MET A 448 2.10 3.64 26.92
C MET A 448 1.73 4.57 25.75
N MET A 449 0.52 4.43 25.18
CA MET A 449 0.04 5.33 24.12
C MET A 449 -0.06 6.78 24.59
N VAL A 450 -0.64 7.00 25.74
CA VAL A 450 -0.88 8.35 26.27
C VAL A 450 0.43 9.05 26.67
N GLU A 451 1.42 8.31 27.17
CA GLU A 451 2.70 8.85 27.62
C GLU A 451 3.67 9.16 26.47
N HIS A 452 3.70 8.31 25.44
CA HIS A 452 4.74 8.36 24.40
C HIS A 452 4.28 8.86 23.03
N ILE A 453 2.98 8.87 22.77
CA ILE A 453 2.42 9.40 21.53
C ILE A 453 1.73 10.73 21.79
N PRO A 454 2.10 11.79 21.07
CA PRO A 454 1.53 13.09 21.26
C PRO A 454 0.03 13.11 20.92
N SER A 455 -0.69 14.00 21.59
CA SER A 455 -2.06 14.30 21.20
C SER A 455 -2.11 15.01 19.82
N PRO A 456 -3.26 15.01 19.14
CA PRO A 456 -3.43 15.75 17.89
C PRO A 456 -2.94 17.19 17.94
N VAL A 457 -3.15 17.89 19.05
CA VAL A 457 -2.71 19.28 19.26
C VAL A 457 -1.19 19.39 19.35
N GLU A 458 -0.57 18.52 20.16
CA GLU A 458 0.90 18.50 20.30
C GLU A 458 1.61 18.12 19.02
N GLY A 459 1.02 17.22 18.21
CA GLY A 459 1.57 16.76 16.94
C GLY A 459 1.33 17.70 15.75
N ALA A 460 0.30 18.53 15.79
CA ALA A 460 -0.18 19.34 14.66
C ALA A 460 0.90 20.27 14.10
N GLN A 461 1.59 21.03 14.94
CA GLN A 461 2.58 22.00 14.48
C GLN A 461 3.72 21.34 13.67
N LYS A 462 4.18 20.17 14.11
CA LYS A 462 5.24 19.44 13.44
C LYS A 462 4.77 18.92 12.08
N LYS A 463 3.54 18.39 12.00
CA LYS A 463 2.94 17.92 10.76
C LYS A 463 2.75 19.04 9.74
N LEU A 464 2.29 20.21 10.18
CA LEU A 464 2.14 21.38 9.32
C LEU A 464 3.49 21.81 8.72
N GLN A 465 4.53 21.91 9.54
CA GLN A 465 5.87 22.25 9.05
C GLN A 465 6.41 21.28 8.02
N GLN A 466 6.04 20.02 8.12
CA GLN A 466 6.57 18.96 7.28
C GLN A 466 5.78 18.78 5.97
N TYR A 467 4.46 18.87 6.06
CA TYR A 467 3.57 18.44 4.96
C TYR A 467 2.79 19.56 4.30
N TYR A 468 2.51 20.65 5.01
CA TYR A 468 1.75 21.76 4.44
C TYR A 468 2.61 22.58 3.48
N THR A 469 2.05 22.96 2.32
CA THR A 469 2.77 23.74 1.30
C THR A 469 2.61 25.24 1.47
N GLY A 470 1.61 25.67 2.24
CA GLY A 470 1.33 27.08 2.47
C GLY A 470 2.18 27.70 3.58
N PRO A 471 2.13 29.02 3.72
CA PRO A 471 2.80 29.75 4.80
C PRO A 471 2.18 29.37 6.15
N LEU A 472 3.02 29.34 7.19
CA LEU A 472 2.60 28.92 8.54
C LEU A 472 2.05 30.06 9.41
N ASP A 473 2.12 31.28 8.94
CA ASP A 473 1.70 32.53 9.61
C ASP A 473 0.29 32.97 9.21
N THR A 474 -0.47 32.13 8.50
CA THR A 474 -1.86 32.35 8.14
C THR A 474 -2.81 31.93 9.26
N LYS A 475 -4.01 32.52 9.30
CA LYS A 475 -5.05 32.14 10.26
C LYS A 475 -5.46 30.69 10.14
N VAL A 476 -5.54 30.18 8.90
CA VAL A 476 -5.83 28.77 8.63
C VAL A 476 -4.76 27.88 9.24
N ALA A 477 -3.47 28.20 9.07
CA ALA A 477 -2.38 27.44 9.65
C ALA A 477 -2.37 27.45 11.18
N GLU A 478 -2.70 28.59 11.79
CA GLU A 478 -2.86 28.70 13.25
C GLU A 478 -4.03 27.86 13.77
N SER A 479 -5.18 27.88 13.09
CA SER A 479 -6.34 27.06 13.45
C SER A 479 -6.02 25.57 13.34
N MET A 480 -5.31 25.15 12.29
CA MET A 480 -4.83 23.77 12.15
C MET A 480 -3.83 23.39 13.26
N ALA A 481 -2.91 24.28 13.63
CA ALA A 481 -1.92 24.03 14.68
C ALA A 481 -2.57 23.85 16.07
N LYS A 482 -3.70 24.49 16.31
CA LYS A 482 -4.45 24.40 17.57
C LYS A 482 -5.53 23.31 17.55
N CYS A 483 -5.76 22.66 16.41
CA CYS A 483 -6.92 21.79 16.19
C CYS A 483 -8.23 22.49 16.58
N ASP A 484 -8.42 23.72 16.10
CA ASP A 484 -9.57 24.55 16.44
C ASP A 484 -10.84 23.97 15.78
N GLN A 485 -11.86 23.70 16.60
CA GLN A 485 -13.13 23.11 16.15
C GLN A 485 -14.06 24.14 15.48
N ASP A 486 -13.91 25.41 15.82
CA ASP A 486 -14.70 26.52 15.28
C ASP A 486 -13.99 27.20 14.08
N GLY A 487 -12.78 26.78 13.77
CA GLY A 487 -11.98 27.31 12.66
C GLY A 487 -12.50 26.88 11.27
N PRO A 488 -11.86 27.34 10.19
CA PRO A 488 -12.20 26.92 8.84
C PRO A 488 -11.94 25.41 8.67
N LEU A 489 -12.87 24.72 7.99
CA LEU A 489 -12.73 23.29 7.78
C LEU A 489 -11.53 22.97 6.88
N VAL A 490 -10.57 22.21 7.39
CA VAL A 490 -9.48 21.65 6.60
C VAL A 490 -9.38 20.16 6.88
N VAL A 491 -9.54 19.34 5.83
CA VAL A 491 -9.43 17.89 5.93
C VAL A 491 -8.36 17.38 4.96
N GLN A 492 -7.46 16.57 5.48
CA GLN A 492 -6.49 15.85 4.65
C GLN A 492 -7.00 14.44 4.36
N ILE A 493 -7.28 14.16 3.09
CA ILE A 493 -7.67 12.84 2.60
C ILE A 493 -6.41 12.10 2.16
N SER A 494 -6.24 10.87 2.62
CA SER A 494 -5.11 10.02 2.22
C SER A 494 -5.53 8.73 1.56
N LYS A 495 -6.79 8.32 1.69
CA LYS A 495 -7.27 7.03 1.20
C LYS A 495 -8.75 7.09 0.82
N LEU A 496 -9.11 6.24 -0.14
CA LEU A 496 -10.49 6.01 -0.55
C LEU A 496 -10.88 4.57 -0.22
N PHE A 497 -11.98 4.39 0.52
CA PHE A 497 -12.58 3.09 0.77
C PHE A 497 -13.78 2.90 -0.16
N ASN A 498 -13.87 1.73 -0.78
CA ASN A 498 -15.03 1.40 -1.61
C ASN A 498 -16.29 1.23 -0.75
N THR A 499 -17.42 1.58 -1.32
CA THR A 499 -18.73 1.24 -0.77
C THR A 499 -18.93 -0.27 -0.81
N SER A 500 -19.87 -0.81 -0.03
CA SER A 500 -20.14 -2.25 0.06
C SER A 500 -20.51 -2.89 -1.29
N ASP A 501 -21.15 -2.12 -2.15
CA ASP A 501 -21.57 -2.48 -3.52
C ASP A 501 -20.49 -2.20 -4.59
N ALA A 502 -19.34 -1.62 -4.21
CA ALA A 502 -18.25 -1.21 -5.10
C ALA A 502 -18.67 -0.22 -6.21
N SER A 503 -19.81 0.46 -6.06
CA SER A 503 -20.29 1.47 -7.02
C SER A 503 -19.49 2.77 -6.93
N GLY A 504 -19.10 3.18 -5.71
CA GLY A 504 -18.40 4.42 -5.40
C GLY A 504 -17.37 4.27 -4.31
N PHE A 505 -16.87 5.41 -3.84
CA PHE A 505 -15.86 5.47 -2.78
C PHE A 505 -16.25 6.47 -1.70
N ASN A 506 -15.83 6.19 -0.49
CA ASN A 506 -15.87 7.12 0.63
C ASN A 506 -14.46 7.61 0.93
N ALA A 507 -14.29 8.91 1.11
CA ALA A 507 -12.99 9.52 1.35
C ALA A 507 -12.63 9.44 2.84
N PHE A 508 -11.51 8.78 3.15
CA PHE A 508 -10.98 8.66 4.50
C PHE A 508 -9.85 9.66 4.72
N GLY A 509 -9.97 10.44 5.78
CA GLY A 509 -9.00 11.46 6.09
C GLY A 509 -9.03 11.90 7.54
N ARG A 510 -8.24 12.93 7.81
CA ARG A 510 -8.13 13.56 9.12
C ARG A 510 -8.59 15.01 9.06
N VAL A 511 -9.47 15.38 9.97
CA VAL A 511 -9.87 16.77 10.19
C VAL A 511 -8.77 17.47 10.97
N LEU A 512 -8.19 18.53 10.40
CA LEU A 512 -7.10 19.28 10.98
C LEU A 512 -7.57 20.59 11.62
N SER A 513 -8.61 21.20 11.06
CA SER A 513 -9.27 22.40 11.58
C SER A 513 -10.74 22.35 11.25
N GLY A 514 -11.56 22.98 12.07
CA GLY A 514 -13.02 23.02 11.90
C GLY A 514 -13.72 21.73 12.31
N THR A 515 -14.98 21.62 11.93
CA THR A 515 -15.81 20.43 12.12
C THR A 515 -16.44 20.03 10.80
N ALA A 516 -16.21 18.78 10.36
CA ALA A 516 -16.81 18.24 9.16
C ALA A 516 -18.27 17.88 9.44
N LYS A 517 -19.21 18.43 8.67
CA LYS A 517 -20.66 18.24 8.84
C LYS A 517 -21.32 17.79 7.53
N PRO A 518 -22.35 16.95 7.57
CA PRO A 518 -23.12 16.60 6.37
C PRO A 518 -23.79 17.85 5.77
N GLY A 519 -23.92 17.89 4.44
CA GLY A 519 -24.47 19.02 3.71
C GLY A 519 -23.51 20.20 3.48
N GLN A 520 -22.29 20.17 3.98
CA GLN A 520 -21.32 21.22 3.83
C GLN A 520 -20.68 21.21 2.44
N GLN A 521 -20.63 22.37 1.77
CA GLN A 521 -19.93 22.52 0.51
C GLN A 521 -18.44 22.80 0.74
N VAL A 522 -17.60 22.09 0.02
CA VAL A 522 -16.14 22.17 0.11
C VAL A 522 -15.49 22.25 -1.26
N ARG A 523 -14.31 22.85 -1.32
CA ARG A 523 -13.39 22.73 -2.46
C ARG A 523 -12.50 21.54 -2.22
N VAL A 524 -12.44 20.66 -3.19
CA VAL A 524 -11.54 19.50 -3.23
C VAL A 524 -10.33 19.90 -4.05
N LEU A 525 -9.17 19.96 -3.42
CA LEU A 525 -7.90 20.30 -4.05
C LEU A 525 -7.10 19.00 -4.24
N GLY A 526 -6.78 18.67 -5.48
CA GLY A 526 -5.98 17.49 -5.83
C GLY A 526 -4.48 17.71 -5.64
N GLU A 527 -3.69 16.70 -5.98
CA GLU A 527 -2.23 16.70 -5.78
C GLU A 527 -1.50 17.69 -6.69
N GLY A 528 -2.06 17.99 -7.86
CA GLY A 528 -1.51 18.92 -8.84
C GLY A 528 -1.85 20.38 -8.60
N TYR A 529 -2.78 20.67 -7.70
CA TYR A 529 -3.26 22.02 -7.46
C TYR A 529 -2.15 22.97 -7.00
N SER A 530 -2.13 24.17 -7.58
CA SER A 530 -1.36 25.30 -7.09
C SER A 530 -2.19 26.57 -7.16
N VAL A 531 -1.82 27.60 -6.38
CA VAL A 531 -2.55 28.88 -6.32
C VAL A 531 -2.66 29.56 -7.69
N HIS A 532 -1.71 29.29 -8.58
CA HIS A 532 -1.66 29.87 -9.94
C HIS A 532 -2.30 28.97 -11.01
N ASP A 533 -2.68 27.75 -10.65
CA ASP A 533 -3.24 26.75 -11.54
C ASP A 533 -4.36 25.97 -10.84
N GLU A 534 -5.58 26.30 -11.20
CA GLU A 534 -6.80 25.74 -10.62
C GLU A 534 -7.32 24.50 -11.38
N GLU A 535 -6.53 23.92 -12.28
CA GLU A 535 -6.98 22.77 -13.09
C GLU A 535 -7.40 21.57 -12.25
N ASP A 536 -6.76 21.34 -11.08
CA ASP A 536 -7.03 20.21 -10.18
C ASP A 536 -7.87 20.63 -8.94
N MET A 537 -8.93 21.41 -9.19
CA MET A 537 -9.88 21.83 -8.17
C MET A 537 -11.31 21.46 -8.58
N ALA A 538 -12.08 20.96 -7.62
CA ALA A 538 -13.51 20.72 -7.80
C ALA A 538 -14.32 21.19 -6.58
N ILE A 539 -15.57 21.55 -6.80
CA ILE A 539 -16.52 21.85 -5.72
C ILE A 539 -17.39 20.62 -5.49
N ALA A 540 -17.46 20.17 -4.27
CA ALA A 540 -18.28 19.02 -3.87
C ALA A 540 -19.08 19.33 -2.61
N THR A 541 -20.14 18.56 -2.38
CA THR A 541 -20.93 18.62 -1.15
C THR A 541 -20.72 17.33 -0.38
N ILE A 542 -20.39 17.43 0.90
CA ILE A 542 -20.29 16.27 1.78
C ILE A 542 -21.71 15.75 1.98
N SER A 543 -22.00 14.54 1.51
CA SER A 543 -23.32 13.93 1.68
C SER A 543 -23.48 13.42 3.11
N ASP A 544 -22.54 12.66 3.58
CA ASP A 544 -22.57 11.96 4.86
C ASP A 544 -21.23 12.00 5.55
N VAL A 545 -21.27 11.90 6.87
CA VAL A 545 -20.08 11.87 7.72
C VAL A 545 -20.18 10.69 8.69
N TRP A 546 -19.17 9.83 8.68
CA TRP A 546 -19.12 8.66 9.55
C TRP A 546 -17.81 8.54 10.33
N ILE A 547 -17.89 7.92 11.49
CA ILE A 547 -16.74 7.34 12.18
C ILE A 547 -16.53 5.96 11.56
N ALA A 548 -15.32 5.72 11.05
CA ALA A 548 -14.98 4.46 10.38
C ALA A 548 -14.61 3.38 11.39
N GLU A 549 -15.35 2.28 11.41
CA GLU A 549 -15.18 1.12 12.28
C GLU A 549 -15.06 -0.16 11.47
N THR A 550 -14.18 -0.22 10.55
CA THR A 550 -13.84 -1.37 9.70
C THR A 550 -15.04 -2.17 9.13
N ARG A 551 -15.89 -2.77 9.97
CA ARG A 551 -17.07 -3.57 9.56
C ARG A 551 -18.39 -2.84 9.60
N TYR A 552 -18.43 -1.68 10.20
CA TYR A 552 -19.62 -0.83 10.28
C TYR A 552 -19.18 0.63 10.32
N ASN A 553 -20.07 1.52 9.98
CA ASN A 553 -19.84 2.95 10.04
C ASN A 553 -20.85 3.59 10.99
N ILE A 554 -20.37 4.46 11.88
CA ILE A 554 -21.24 5.17 12.81
C ILE A 554 -21.55 6.54 12.22
N PRO A 555 -22.82 6.80 11.81
CA PRO A 555 -23.20 8.11 11.31
C PRO A 555 -23.14 9.15 12.44
N THR A 556 -22.65 10.33 12.13
CA THR A 556 -22.51 11.42 13.10
C THR A 556 -22.90 12.76 12.49
N ASP A 557 -23.38 13.69 13.35
CA ASP A 557 -23.74 15.04 12.94
C ASP A 557 -22.52 15.93 12.68
N GLY A 558 -21.33 15.48 13.06
CA GLY A 558 -20.08 16.17 12.78
C GLY A 558 -18.87 15.56 13.48
N ILE A 559 -17.71 15.67 12.84
CA ILE A 559 -16.43 15.21 13.39
C ILE A 559 -15.51 16.42 13.56
N PRO A 560 -15.08 16.71 14.81
CA PRO A 560 -14.22 17.84 15.12
C PRO A 560 -12.75 17.58 14.75
N ALA A 561 -11.98 18.67 14.68
CA ALA A 561 -10.55 18.66 14.44
C ALA A 561 -9.77 17.70 15.37
N GLY A 562 -8.75 17.04 14.83
CA GLY A 562 -7.93 16.07 15.53
C GLY A 562 -8.33 14.62 15.33
N ASN A 563 -9.53 14.35 14.79
CA ASN A 563 -10.07 13.01 14.57
C ASN A 563 -10.06 12.59 13.10
N TRP A 564 -10.26 11.30 12.86
CA TRP A 564 -10.46 10.76 11.53
C TRP A 564 -11.92 10.82 11.13
N CYS A 565 -12.14 10.99 9.84
CA CYS A 565 -13.48 11.03 9.26
C CYS A 565 -13.55 10.19 8.00
N LEU A 566 -14.72 9.62 7.77
CA LEU A 566 -15.10 9.00 6.50
C LEU A 566 -16.20 9.86 5.88
N LEU A 567 -15.96 10.38 4.67
CA LEU A 567 -16.81 11.36 4.01
C LEU A 567 -17.39 10.78 2.72
N GLY A 568 -18.72 10.91 2.55
CA GLY A 568 -19.41 10.60 1.31
C GLY A 568 -19.53 11.81 0.39
N GLY A 569 -19.67 11.55 -0.92
CA GLY A 569 -20.03 12.55 -1.94
C GLY A 569 -18.90 13.43 -2.45
N VAL A 570 -17.66 13.20 -2.02
CA VAL A 570 -16.48 14.00 -2.43
C VAL A 570 -15.49 13.24 -3.31
N ASP A 571 -15.72 11.96 -3.58
CA ASP A 571 -14.79 11.04 -4.21
C ASP A 571 -14.56 11.27 -5.71
N ASN A 572 -15.48 11.94 -6.41
CA ASN A 572 -15.48 12.03 -7.87
C ASN A 572 -14.18 12.62 -8.43
N SER A 573 -13.69 13.69 -7.83
CA SER A 573 -12.47 14.40 -8.26
C SER A 573 -11.19 13.88 -7.61
N ILE A 574 -11.29 13.02 -6.58
CA ILE A 574 -10.12 12.51 -5.85
C ILE A 574 -9.56 11.29 -6.58
N VAL A 575 -8.28 11.32 -6.88
CA VAL A 575 -7.57 10.18 -7.50
C VAL A 575 -6.78 9.39 -6.45
N LYS A 576 -5.95 10.04 -5.67
CA LYS A 576 -5.10 9.43 -4.62
C LYS A 576 -5.29 10.15 -3.29
N SER A 577 -4.66 11.29 -3.13
CA SER A 577 -4.79 12.15 -1.96
C SER A 577 -5.38 13.51 -2.34
N SER A 578 -5.99 14.18 -1.37
CA SER A 578 -6.56 15.51 -1.59
C SER A 578 -6.63 16.31 -0.28
N THR A 579 -6.84 17.61 -0.43
CA THR A 579 -7.09 18.53 0.67
C THR A 579 -8.47 19.15 0.49
N LEU A 580 -9.34 19.02 1.49
CA LEU A 580 -10.64 19.70 1.49
C LEU A 580 -10.52 21.01 2.24
N VAL A 581 -11.04 22.07 1.64
CA VAL A 581 -11.09 23.41 2.25
C VAL A 581 -12.48 24.01 2.03
N PRO A 582 -12.93 25.00 2.83
CA PRO A 582 -14.22 25.61 2.63
C PRO A 582 -14.26 26.41 1.31
N LEU A 583 -15.46 26.69 0.79
CA LEU A 583 -15.65 27.45 -0.44
C LEU A 583 -14.94 28.83 -0.42
N LYS A 584 -15.00 29.51 0.70
CA LYS A 584 -14.33 30.78 0.94
C LYS A 584 -13.57 30.71 2.26
N LEU A 585 -12.34 31.13 2.23
CA LEU A 585 -11.54 31.38 3.41
C LEU A 585 -11.77 32.78 3.92
N GLU A 586 -11.60 33.00 5.21
CA GLU A 586 -11.66 34.33 5.80
C GLU A 586 -10.50 35.18 5.29
N ASP A 587 -10.73 36.47 5.16
CA ASP A 587 -9.73 37.47 4.74
C ASP A 587 -9.15 37.25 3.32
N ASP A 588 -9.85 36.54 2.43
CA ASP A 588 -9.37 36.18 1.07
C ASP A 588 -8.02 35.45 1.08
N GLU A 589 -7.75 34.66 2.13
CA GLU A 589 -6.55 33.84 2.19
C GLU A 589 -6.55 32.78 1.06
N GLU A 590 -5.37 32.53 0.51
CA GLU A 590 -5.18 31.50 -0.52
C GLU A 590 -5.23 30.10 0.07
N ALA A 591 -5.80 29.16 -0.69
CA ALA A 591 -5.85 27.77 -0.30
C ALA A 591 -4.59 27.02 -0.75
N TYR A 592 -4.02 26.23 0.13
CA TYR A 592 -2.85 25.42 -0.13
C TYR A 592 -3.13 23.96 0.17
N ILE A 593 -2.35 23.07 -0.46
CA ILE A 593 -2.49 21.62 -0.33
C ILE A 593 -1.47 21.02 0.65
N PHE A 594 -1.72 19.80 1.06
CA PHE A 594 -0.71 18.94 1.67
C PHE A 594 0.10 18.23 0.58
N LYS A 595 1.41 18.10 0.79
CA LYS A 595 2.30 17.39 -0.14
C LYS A 595 1.78 15.99 -0.44
N PRO A 596 1.92 15.50 -1.66
CA PRO A 596 1.58 14.12 -2.01
C PRO A 596 2.22 13.10 -1.07
N ILE A 597 1.62 11.94 -0.94
CA ILE A 597 2.12 10.87 -0.06
C ILE A 597 3.41 10.31 -0.66
N LYS A 598 4.51 10.41 0.11
CA LYS A 598 5.77 9.80 -0.26
C LYS A 598 5.66 8.28 -0.15
N GLN A 599 5.88 7.60 -1.23
CA GLN A 599 5.85 6.14 -1.26
C GLN A 599 7.17 5.54 -0.76
N LEU A 600 7.08 4.37 -0.16
CA LEU A 600 8.24 3.62 0.38
C LEU A 600 8.91 2.74 -0.67
N THR A 601 8.26 2.49 -1.78
CA THR A 601 8.71 1.63 -2.87
C THR A 601 8.25 2.18 -4.21
N GLU A 602 8.76 1.65 -5.30
CA GLU A 602 8.35 2.02 -6.65
C GLU A 602 7.53 0.91 -7.32
N SER A 603 6.62 1.30 -8.22
CA SER A 603 5.87 0.38 -9.06
C SER A 603 6.70 -0.02 -10.28
N VAL A 604 7.33 -1.18 -10.19
CA VAL A 604 8.24 -1.70 -11.23
C VAL A 604 7.70 -2.92 -11.97
N PHE A 605 6.69 -3.57 -11.41
CA PHE A 605 6.03 -4.73 -12.00
C PHE A 605 4.93 -4.26 -12.96
N LYS A 606 4.98 -4.71 -14.21
CA LYS A 606 4.14 -4.22 -15.30
C LYS A 606 3.36 -5.37 -15.94
N VAL A 607 2.06 -5.17 -16.14
CA VAL A 607 1.17 -6.12 -16.81
C VAL A 607 0.25 -5.35 -17.76
N ALA A 608 0.06 -5.84 -18.99
CA ALA A 608 -0.94 -5.34 -19.89
C ALA A 608 -2.25 -6.12 -19.76
N VAL A 609 -3.37 -5.43 -19.85
CA VAL A 609 -4.72 -6.00 -19.76
C VAL A 609 -5.57 -5.61 -20.95
N GLU A 610 -6.34 -6.57 -21.43
CA GLU A 610 -7.27 -6.40 -22.55
C GLU A 610 -8.61 -7.06 -22.19
N PRO A 611 -9.75 -6.53 -22.64
CA PRO A 611 -11.01 -7.22 -22.51
C PRO A 611 -11.05 -8.41 -23.46
N ILE A 612 -11.67 -9.51 -23.07
CA ILE A 612 -11.89 -10.65 -23.99
C ILE A 612 -12.83 -10.20 -25.10
N ASN A 613 -13.90 -9.48 -24.74
CA ASN A 613 -14.84 -8.89 -25.67
C ASN A 613 -14.52 -7.40 -25.87
N PRO A 614 -14.14 -6.96 -27.09
CA PRO A 614 -13.82 -5.54 -27.32
C PRO A 614 -14.94 -4.54 -27.00
N SER A 615 -16.21 -4.98 -27.07
CA SER A 615 -17.37 -4.17 -26.69
C SER A 615 -17.41 -3.80 -25.21
N GLU A 616 -16.74 -4.55 -24.34
CA GLU A 616 -16.68 -4.31 -22.90
C GLU A 616 -15.54 -3.37 -22.48
N LEU A 617 -14.79 -2.81 -23.45
CA LEU A 617 -13.70 -1.88 -23.17
C LEU A 617 -14.11 -0.70 -22.27
N PRO A 618 -15.26 -0.02 -22.44
CA PRO A 618 -15.66 1.07 -21.55
C PRO A 618 -15.81 0.60 -20.10
N LYS A 619 -16.31 -0.61 -19.87
CA LYS A 619 -16.49 -1.21 -18.54
C LYS A 619 -15.12 -1.49 -17.89
N MET A 620 -14.17 -2.01 -18.66
CA MET A 620 -12.78 -2.20 -18.20
C MET A 620 -12.13 -0.86 -17.83
N LEU A 621 -12.33 0.19 -18.62
CA LEU A 621 -11.77 1.51 -18.35
C LEU A 621 -12.31 2.11 -17.05
N ASP A 622 -13.60 1.95 -16.79
CA ASP A 622 -14.18 2.36 -15.51
C ASP A 622 -13.59 1.56 -14.35
N GLY A 623 -13.47 0.24 -14.51
CA GLY A 623 -12.80 -0.63 -13.54
C GLY A 623 -11.34 -0.20 -13.26
N LEU A 624 -10.58 0.16 -14.30
CA LEU A 624 -9.20 0.65 -14.15
C LEU A 624 -9.14 1.99 -13.40
N ARG A 625 -10.11 2.89 -13.62
CA ARG A 625 -10.22 4.15 -12.85
C ARG A 625 -10.50 3.87 -11.38
N LYS A 626 -11.41 2.93 -11.08
CA LYS A 626 -11.73 2.52 -9.70
C LYS A 626 -10.54 1.87 -9.00
N ILE A 627 -9.79 1.01 -9.69
CA ILE A 627 -8.54 0.44 -9.17
C ILE A 627 -7.53 1.52 -8.85
N ASN A 628 -7.34 2.47 -9.75
CA ASN A 628 -6.41 3.57 -9.52
C ASN A 628 -6.77 4.40 -8.27
N LYS A 629 -8.05 4.53 -7.95
CA LYS A 629 -8.53 5.15 -6.70
C LYS A 629 -8.32 4.26 -5.46
N SER A 630 -8.52 2.94 -5.60
CA SER A 630 -8.51 1.99 -4.48
C SER A 630 -7.12 1.67 -3.92
N TYR A 631 -6.09 1.68 -4.77
CA TYR A 631 -4.72 1.31 -4.41
C TYR A 631 -3.78 2.52 -4.52
N PRO A 632 -3.08 2.91 -3.43
CA PRO A 632 -2.31 4.16 -3.41
C PRO A 632 -1.18 4.24 -4.44
N LEU A 633 -0.43 3.17 -4.67
CA LEU A 633 0.75 3.19 -5.55
C LEU A 633 0.48 2.74 -6.99
N ILE A 634 -0.67 2.13 -7.24
CA ILE A 634 -0.97 1.62 -8.57
C ILE A 634 -1.00 2.75 -9.60
N THR A 635 -0.46 2.50 -10.75
CA THR A 635 -0.52 3.43 -11.88
C THR A 635 -1.08 2.70 -13.09
N THR A 636 -2.12 3.26 -13.67
CA THR A 636 -2.70 2.78 -14.93
C THR A 636 -2.36 3.75 -16.04
N LYS A 637 -1.86 3.25 -17.16
CA LYS A 637 -1.59 4.08 -18.33
C LYS A 637 -1.93 3.35 -19.61
N VAL A 638 -2.14 4.11 -20.68
CA VAL A 638 -2.26 3.59 -22.02
C VAL A 638 -0.94 3.82 -22.74
N GLU A 639 -0.34 2.79 -23.27
CA GLU A 639 0.87 2.88 -24.10
C GLU A 639 0.52 3.46 -25.48
N GLU A 640 1.49 3.98 -26.24
CA GLU A 640 1.25 4.44 -27.61
C GLU A 640 0.76 3.32 -28.55
N SER A 641 1.03 2.07 -28.21
CA SER A 641 0.48 0.89 -28.89
C SER A 641 -1.03 0.69 -28.69
N GLY A 642 -1.65 1.42 -27.76
CA GLY A 642 -3.05 1.25 -27.38
C GLY A 642 -3.27 0.23 -26.26
N GLU A 643 -2.22 -0.44 -25.76
CA GLU A 643 -2.32 -1.38 -24.65
C GLU A 643 -2.59 -0.66 -23.34
N HIS A 644 -3.54 -1.18 -22.56
CA HIS A 644 -3.80 -0.73 -21.20
C HIS A 644 -2.88 -1.45 -20.23
N VAL A 645 -2.05 -0.69 -19.52
CA VAL A 645 -1.00 -1.21 -18.67
C VAL A 645 -1.26 -0.84 -17.23
N ILE A 646 -1.04 -1.80 -16.34
CA ILE A 646 -1.08 -1.65 -14.89
C ILE A 646 0.33 -1.82 -14.35
N LEU A 647 0.77 -0.87 -13.52
CA LEU A 647 2.05 -0.90 -12.81
C LEU A 647 1.81 -1.13 -11.32
N GLY A 648 2.52 -2.07 -10.72
CA GLY A 648 2.41 -2.43 -9.31
C GLY A 648 3.75 -2.78 -8.68
N THR A 649 3.73 -3.20 -7.42
CA THR A 649 4.93 -3.48 -6.61
C THR A 649 5.48 -4.89 -6.77
N GLY A 650 4.64 -5.88 -7.06
CA GLY A 650 5.05 -7.28 -7.14
C GLY A 650 3.92 -8.23 -7.54
N GLU A 651 4.22 -9.53 -7.59
CA GLU A 651 3.28 -10.55 -8.08
C GLU A 651 2.01 -10.63 -7.25
N LEU A 652 2.12 -10.69 -5.92
CA LEU A 652 0.97 -10.80 -5.03
C LEU A 652 0.08 -9.56 -5.10
N TYR A 653 0.68 -8.37 -5.19
CA TYR A 653 -0.05 -7.12 -5.36
C TYR A 653 -0.88 -7.12 -6.65
N MET A 654 -0.24 -7.50 -7.76
CA MET A 654 -0.91 -7.56 -9.06
C MET A 654 -2.01 -8.60 -9.10
N ASP A 655 -1.82 -9.75 -8.47
CA ASP A 655 -2.85 -10.78 -8.39
C ASP A 655 -4.09 -10.28 -7.63
N CYS A 656 -3.89 -9.55 -6.51
CA CYS A 656 -4.99 -8.92 -5.78
C CYS A 656 -5.71 -7.85 -6.64
N VAL A 657 -4.95 -7.01 -7.32
CA VAL A 657 -5.49 -5.97 -8.19
C VAL A 657 -6.29 -6.55 -9.36
N LEU A 658 -5.76 -7.59 -10.01
CA LEU A 658 -6.46 -8.25 -11.12
C LEU A 658 -7.71 -9.01 -10.65
N TYR A 659 -7.68 -9.57 -9.45
CA TYR A 659 -8.85 -10.17 -8.82
C TYR A 659 -9.95 -9.12 -8.59
N ASP A 660 -9.58 -7.98 -7.98
CA ASP A 660 -10.52 -6.88 -7.75
C ASP A 660 -11.06 -6.30 -9.07
N LEU A 661 -10.22 -6.22 -10.12
CA LEU A 661 -10.68 -5.79 -11.44
C LEU A 661 -11.73 -6.74 -12.02
N ARG A 662 -11.47 -8.04 -11.98
CA ARG A 662 -12.37 -9.05 -12.55
C ARG A 662 -13.67 -9.21 -11.78
N ARG A 663 -13.60 -9.22 -10.46
CA ARG A 663 -14.70 -9.63 -9.59
C ARG A 663 -15.47 -8.47 -8.96
N LEU A 664 -14.76 -7.36 -8.66
CA LEU A 664 -15.31 -6.27 -7.87
C LEU A 664 -15.69 -5.06 -8.74
N TYR A 665 -14.75 -4.55 -9.54
CA TYR A 665 -14.93 -3.25 -10.21
C TYR A 665 -15.43 -3.32 -11.64
N ALA A 666 -14.97 -4.27 -12.43
CA ALA A 666 -15.38 -4.41 -13.82
C ALA A 666 -16.35 -5.56 -14.05
N GLU A 667 -16.39 -6.55 -13.17
CA GLU A 667 -17.24 -7.77 -13.29
C GLU A 667 -17.19 -8.38 -14.69
N MET A 668 -15.97 -8.59 -15.19
CA MET A 668 -15.75 -9.11 -16.54
C MET A 668 -14.47 -9.94 -16.59
N GLU A 669 -14.40 -10.86 -17.54
CA GLU A 669 -13.17 -11.60 -17.79
C GLU A 669 -12.22 -10.77 -18.67
N ILE A 670 -10.96 -10.73 -18.23
CA ILE A 670 -9.89 -9.99 -18.88
C ILE A 670 -8.75 -10.93 -19.30
N LYS A 671 -8.18 -10.65 -20.46
CA LYS A 671 -6.94 -11.25 -20.89
C LYS A 671 -5.76 -10.47 -20.30
N VAL A 672 -4.81 -11.17 -19.72
CA VAL A 672 -3.66 -10.62 -19.05
C VAL A 672 -2.39 -11.07 -19.80
N SER A 673 -1.48 -10.14 -20.09
CA SER A 673 -0.19 -10.46 -20.71
C SER A 673 0.76 -11.10 -19.68
N ASP A 674 1.82 -11.72 -20.20
CA ASP A 674 2.92 -12.12 -19.33
C ASP A 674 3.49 -10.91 -18.61
N PRO A 675 3.87 -11.07 -17.33
CA PRO A 675 4.43 -9.99 -16.54
C PRO A 675 5.78 -9.54 -17.10
N VAL A 676 5.99 -8.26 -17.08
CA VAL A 676 7.25 -7.61 -17.42
C VAL A 676 7.64 -6.61 -16.35
N THR A 677 8.86 -6.14 -16.46
CA THR A 677 9.33 -5.04 -15.63
C THR A 677 9.32 -3.72 -16.40
N ARG A 678 9.19 -2.63 -15.67
CA ARG A 678 9.46 -1.30 -16.15
C ARG A 678 10.97 -1.12 -16.27
N PHE A 679 11.46 -0.65 -17.40
CA PHE A 679 12.86 -0.25 -17.59
C PHE A 679 13.00 1.27 -17.49
N CYS A 680 14.24 1.73 -17.37
CA CYS A 680 14.61 3.12 -17.55
C CYS A 680 15.75 3.19 -18.56
N GLU A 681 15.87 4.33 -19.24
CA GLU A 681 16.96 4.60 -20.17
C GLU A 681 17.96 5.58 -19.51
N THR A 682 19.24 5.37 -19.67
CA THR A 682 20.28 6.24 -19.09
C THR A 682 21.44 6.43 -20.06
N VAL A 683 22.35 7.34 -19.70
CA VAL A 683 23.61 7.55 -20.39
C VAL A 683 24.77 7.33 -19.44
N VAL A 684 25.90 6.88 -19.96
CA VAL A 684 27.11 6.60 -19.18
C VAL A 684 28.21 7.64 -19.43
N GLU A 685 28.23 8.22 -20.61
CA GLU A 685 29.23 9.19 -21.04
C GLU A 685 28.58 10.50 -21.46
N THR A 686 29.36 11.57 -21.54
CA THR A 686 28.94 12.82 -22.14
C THR A 686 28.78 12.65 -23.64
N SER A 687 27.77 13.29 -24.25
CA SER A 687 27.59 13.27 -25.72
C SER A 687 28.88 13.56 -26.46
N ALA A 688 29.26 12.68 -27.38
CA ALA A 688 30.51 12.78 -28.13
C ALA A 688 30.60 14.11 -28.92
N ILE A 689 29.47 14.69 -29.27
CA ILE A 689 29.35 15.95 -30.04
C ILE A 689 28.20 16.79 -29.44
N LYS A 690 28.23 18.09 -29.77
CA LYS A 690 27.10 18.99 -29.54
C LYS A 690 26.00 18.70 -30.57
N CYS A 691 24.92 18.08 -30.12
CA CYS A 691 23.80 17.74 -30.99
C CYS A 691 22.84 18.91 -31.12
N TYR A 692 22.39 19.18 -32.32
CA TYR A 692 21.41 20.22 -32.57
C TYR A 692 20.18 19.71 -33.33
N ALA A 693 19.07 20.36 -33.10
CA ALA A 693 17.83 20.13 -33.86
C ALA A 693 17.31 21.45 -34.41
N LEU A 694 16.84 21.40 -35.65
CA LEU A 694 16.21 22.49 -36.32
C LEU A 694 14.68 22.41 -36.21
N SER A 695 14.03 23.54 -36.02
CA SER A 695 12.57 23.59 -36.06
C SER A 695 12.04 23.24 -37.46
N PRO A 696 10.79 22.76 -37.58
CA PRO A 696 10.18 22.47 -38.90
C PRO A 696 10.27 23.63 -39.88
N ASN A 697 10.22 24.85 -39.40
CA ASN A 697 10.40 26.08 -40.22
C ASN A 697 11.88 26.46 -40.46
N LYS A 698 12.85 25.69 -39.93
CA LYS A 698 14.30 25.89 -40.00
C LYS A 698 14.81 27.25 -39.49
N LYS A 699 14.01 27.99 -38.70
CA LYS A 699 14.37 29.32 -38.18
C LYS A 699 14.80 29.29 -36.71
N VAL A 700 14.61 28.18 -36.04
CA VAL A 700 15.04 27.95 -34.65
C VAL A 700 15.96 26.74 -34.60
N LYS A 701 17.10 26.91 -33.96
CA LYS A 701 18.09 25.85 -33.73
C LYS A 701 18.32 25.76 -32.23
N ILE A 702 18.21 24.58 -31.65
CA ILE A 702 18.51 24.29 -30.24
C ILE A 702 19.62 23.27 -30.20
N THR A 703 20.70 23.56 -29.51
CA THR A 703 21.86 22.67 -29.34
C THR A 703 21.94 22.18 -27.90
N MET A 704 21.97 20.89 -27.73
CA MET A 704 22.03 20.24 -26.40
C MET A 704 23.17 19.22 -26.29
N VAL A 705 23.62 18.98 -25.07
CA VAL A 705 24.57 17.95 -24.68
C VAL A 705 23.96 17.19 -23.53
N ALA A 706 23.99 15.86 -23.58
CA ALA A 706 23.60 14.99 -22.48
C ALA A 706 24.83 14.51 -21.71
N GLU A 707 24.73 14.46 -20.39
CA GLU A 707 25.76 13.99 -19.47
C GLU A 707 25.11 13.10 -18.39
N PRO A 708 25.83 12.11 -17.85
CA PRO A 708 25.37 11.39 -16.67
C PRO A 708 25.30 12.34 -15.46
N LEU A 709 24.30 12.12 -14.59
CA LEU A 709 24.25 12.78 -13.30
C LEU A 709 25.17 12.10 -12.29
N ASP A 710 25.70 12.87 -11.34
CA ASP A 710 26.44 12.32 -10.22
C ASP A 710 25.54 11.39 -9.38
N SER A 711 26.15 10.33 -8.83
CA SER A 711 25.40 9.35 -8.03
C SER A 711 24.75 10.00 -6.80
N GLY A 712 23.48 9.66 -6.54
CA GLY A 712 22.70 10.17 -5.44
C GLY A 712 21.82 11.38 -5.75
N ILE A 713 22.09 12.13 -6.82
CA ILE A 713 21.27 13.31 -7.19
C ILE A 713 19.85 12.88 -7.57
N ALA A 714 19.71 11.82 -8.35
CA ALA A 714 18.41 11.34 -8.76
C ALA A 714 17.56 10.90 -7.56
N GLU A 715 18.14 10.16 -6.64
CA GLU A 715 17.51 9.71 -5.41
C GLU A 715 17.15 10.88 -4.49
N ASP A 716 17.98 11.91 -4.42
CA ASP A 716 17.70 13.11 -3.62
C ASP A 716 16.57 13.96 -4.21
N ILE A 717 16.45 14.05 -5.55
CA ILE A 717 15.32 14.69 -6.20
C ILE A 717 14.03 13.89 -5.96
N GLU A 718 14.04 12.59 -6.20
CA GLU A 718 12.88 11.70 -6.00
C GLU A 718 12.45 11.65 -4.54
N SER A 719 13.40 11.72 -3.60
CA SER A 719 13.10 11.77 -2.17
C SER A 719 12.51 13.10 -1.71
N GLY A 720 12.50 14.13 -2.57
CA GLY A 720 11.98 15.46 -2.25
C GLY A 720 12.88 16.29 -1.34
N LYS A 721 14.16 15.92 -1.14
CA LYS A 721 15.13 16.75 -0.41
C LYS A 721 15.38 18.07 -1.12
N VAL A 722 15.30 18.07 -2.45
CA VAL A 722 15.38 19.24 -3.29
C VAL A 722 14.18 19.29 -4.24
N SER A 723 13.54 20.44 -4.36
CA SER A 723 12.42 20.67 -5.26
C SER A 723 12.73 21.81 -6.21
N ILE A 724 12.21 21.73 -7.43
CA ILE A 724 12.30 22.83 -8.40
C ILE A 724 11.52 24.07 -7.94
N ARG A 725 10.52 23.87 -7.08
CA ARG A 725 9.69 24.93 -6.50
C ARG A 725 10.39 25.66 -5.33
N ASP A 726 11.47 25.09 -4.80
CA ASP A 726 12.27 25.75 -3.78
C ASP A 726 12.93 27.04 -4.34
N PRO A 727 13.20 28.05 -3.47
CA PRO A 727 13.95 29.24 -3.90
C PRO A 727 15.30 28.86 -4.50
N VAL A 728 15.65 29.46 -5.65
CA VAL A 728 16.89 29.18 -6.40
C VAL A 728 18.16 29.23 -5.53
N ARG A 729 18.15 30.07 -4.49
CA ARG A 729 19.27 30.16 -3.53
C ARG A 729 19.41 28.91 -2.66
N LYS A 730 18.27 28.29 -2.25
CA LYS A 730 18.25 27.07 -1.44
C LYS A 730 18.70 25.88 -2.28
N THR A 731 18.13 25.76 -3.47
CA THR A 731 18.51 24.72 -4.45
C THR A 731 20.01 24.83 -4.80
N GLY A 732 20.48 26.06 -5.07
CA GLY A 732 21.89 26.32 -5.38
C GLY A 732 22.84 25.86 -4.25
N LYS A 733 22.56 26.22 -3.01
CA LYS A 733 23.34 25.78 -1.86
C LYS A 733 23.35 24.28 -1.67
N PHE A 734 22.20 23.63 -1.91
CA PHE A 734 22.08 22.18 -1.80
C PHE A 734 23.05 21.45 -2.75
N PHE A 735 23.08 21.86 -4.03
CA PHE A 735 23.99 21.26 -5.01
C PHE A 735 25.46 21.60 -4.77
N GLU A 736 25.75 22.80 -4.26
CA GLU A 736 27.11 23.21 -3.88
C GLU A 736 27.64 22.41 -2.68
N GLU A 737 26.86 22.32 -1.60
CA GLU A 737 27.28 21.68 -0.35
C GLU A 737 27.37 20.14 -0.46
N ASN A 738 26.43 19.51 -1.16
CA ASN A 738 26.37 18.04 -1.22
C ASN A 738 27.13 17.44 -2.42
N TYR A 739 27.18 18.14 -3.54
CA TYR A 739 27.74 17.61 -4.81
C TYR A 739 28.88 18.44 -5.38
N GLY A 740 29.22 19.55 -4.76
CA GLY A 740 30.34 20.41 -5.20
C GLY A 740 30.10 21.09 -6.54
N TRP A 741 28.82 21.29 -6.94
CA TRP A 741 28.51 22.00 -8.18
C TRP A 741 28.85 23.47 -8.06
N ASP A 742 29.28 24.08 -9.18
CA ASP A 742 29.44 25.51 -9.24
C ASP A 742 28.11 26.25 -9.01
N LEU A 743 28.20 27.35 -8.27
CA LEU A 743 27.03 28.16 -7.91
C LEU A 743 26.28 28.70 -9.12
N LEU A 744 26.96 29.00 -10.21
CA LEU A 744 26.34 29.46 -11.46
C LEU A 744 25.60 28.31 -12.13
N ALA A 745 26.23 27.13 -12.19
CA ALA A 745 25.64 25.92 -12.74
C ALA A 745 24.37 25.51 -11.98
N SER A 746 24.40 25.55 -10.65
CA SER A 746 23.26 25.18 -9.82
C SER A 746 22.08 26.17 -9.91
N ARG A 747 22.36 27.47 -10.20
CA ARG A 747 21.31 28.48 -10.40
C ARG A 747 20.72 28.47 -11.80
N SER A 748 21.36 27.85 -12.77
CA SER A 748 20.92 27.76 -14.15
C SER A 748 20.04 26.53 -14.44
N ILE A 749 19.62 25.78 -13.42
CA ILE A 749 18.68 24.68 -13.54
C ILE A 749 17.29 25.22 -13.91
N TRP A 750 16.71 24.69 -14.98
CA TRP A 750 15.41 25.12 -15.46
C TRP A 750 14.27 24.18 -15.05
N ALA A 751 14.51 22.90 -15.08
CA ALA A 751 13.50 21.90 -14.78
C ALA A 751 14.13 20.60 -14.31
N PHE A 752 13.37 19.85 -13.55
CA PHE A 752 13.54 18.42 -13.38
C PHE A 752 12.64 17.68 -14.38
N GLY A 753 12.92 16.45 -14.74
CA GLY A 753 12.16 15.73 -15.76
C GLY A 753 12.07 14.25 -15.48
N PRO A 754 10.97 13.61 -15.87
CA PRO A 754 9.84 14.13 -16.68
C PRO A 754 8.86 15.07 -15.94
N ASP A 755 8.78 14.98 -14.62
CA ASP A 755 7.93 15.78 -13.74
C ASP A 755 8.79 16.55 -12.72
N ASP A 756 8.20 17.39 -11.88
CA ASP A 756 8.90 18.23 -10.89
C ASP A 756 9.78 17.41 -9.89
N ILE A 757 9.53 16.11 -9.77
CA ILE A 757 10.28 15.13 -8.95
C ILE A 757 11.06 14.13 -9.82
N GLY A 758 11.19 14.38 -11.11
CA GLY A 758 11.86 13.46 -12.02
C GLY A 758 13.39 13.44 -11.86
N PRO A 759 14.04 12.31 -12.12
CA PRO A 759 15.47 12.08 -11.86
C PRO A 759 16.41 12.62 -12.95
N ASN A 760 15.96 13.60 -13.72
CA ASN A 760 16.76 14.24 -14.78
C ASN A 760 16.78 15.74 -14.58
N ILE A 761 17.82 16.39 -15.08
CA ILE A 761 18.00 17.84 -14.96
C ILE A 761 18.15 18.49 -16.34
N LEU A 762 17.40 19.59 -16.57
CA LEU A 762 17.61 20.50 -17.69
C LEU A 762 18.32 21.74 -17.18
N GLN A 763 19.48 22.07 -17.77
CA GLN A 763 20.33 23.18 -17.39
C GLN A 763 20.55 24.14 -18.59
N ASP A 764 20.54 25.43 -18.33
CA ASP A 764 20.94 26.44 -19.30
C ASP A 764 22.44 26.78 -19.16
N ASP A 765 23.23 26.27 -20.07
CA ASP A 765 24.68 26.49 -20.13
C ASP A 765 25.07 27.43 -21.29
N THR A 766 24.11 28.22 -21.80
CA THR A 766 24.39 29.18 -22.88
C THR A 766 25.12 30.41 -22.36
N LEU A 767 26.06 30.94 -23.17
CA LEU A 767 26.80 32.14 -22.81
C LEU A 767 26.01 33.40 -23.20
N PRO A 768 25.93 34.41 -22.32
CA PRO A 768 25.25 35.69 -22.64
C PRO A 768 25.84 36.45 -23.83
N SER A 769 27.10 36.15 -24.22
CA SER A 769 27.76 36.69 -25.37
C SER A 769 27.30 36.10 -26.71
N GLU A 770 26.76 34.89 -26.68
CA GLU A 770 26.39 34.11 -27.86
C GLU A 770 24.88 34.04 -28.06
N VAL A 771 24.11 34.03 -26.97
CA VAL A 771 22.66 33.87 -26.98
C VAL A 771 21.96 35.03 -26.26
N ASP A 772 20.93 35.59 -26.86
CA ASP A 772 20.06 36.58 -26.22
C ASP A 772 19.20 35.90 -25.13
N LYS A 773 19.60 36.07 -23.85
CA LYS A 773 18.90 35.50 -22.68
C LYS A 773 17.45 35.96 -22.52
N LYS A 774 17.14 37.22 -23.00
CA LYS A 774 15.75 37.71 -22.92
C LYS A 774 14.87 36.96 -23.91
N LEU A 775 15.38 36.73 -25.10
CA LEU A 775 14.69 36.00 -26.15
C LEU A 775 14.54 34.52 -25.74
N LEU A 776 15.58 33.94 -25.17
CA LEU A 776 15.58 32.56 -24.66
C LEU A 776 14.56 32.36 -23.52
N ALA A 777 14.42 33.31 -22.62
CA ALA A 777 13.43 33.28 -21.55
C ALA A 777 11.98 33.21 -22.08
N THR A 778 11.67 33.78 -23.23
CA THR A 778 10.31 33.73 -23.82
C THR A 778 9.92 32.34 -24.33
N VAL A 779 10.87 31.47 -24.57
CA VAL A 779 10.63 30.07 -25.04
C VAL A 779 10.95 29.02 -24.02
N ARG A 780 11.33 29.43 -22.81
CA ARG A 780 11.74 28.57 -21.72
C ARG A 780 10.71 27.47 -21.43
N ASP A 781 9.45 27.84 -21.32
CA ASP A 781 8.40 26.88 -20.93
C ASP A 781 8.14 25.85 -22.04
N ASN A 782 8.22 26.27 -23.31
CA ASN A 782 8.10 25.36 -24.43
C ASN A 782 9.29 24.37 -24.51
N ILE A 783 10.50 24.82 -24.16
CA ILE A 783 11.69 23.95 -24.09
C ILE A 783 11.54 22.97 -22.92
N ARG A 784 11.07 23.44 -21.76
CA ARG A 784 10.78 22.59 -20.59
C ARG A 784 9.77 21.50 -20.94
N GLN A 785 8.69 21.86 -21.62
CA GLN A 785 7.66 20.91 -22.04
C GLN A 785 8.21 19.88 -23.04
N GLY A 786 9.03 20.29 -24.00
CA GLY A 786 9.70 19.37 -24.92
C GLY A 786 10.69 18.44 -24.22
N PHE A 787 11.40 18.94 -23.21
CA PHE A 787 12.27 18.15 -22.35
C PHE A 787 11.50 17.14 -21.50
N SER A 788 10.42 17.57 -20.84
CA SER A 788 9.56 16.67 -20.06
C SER A 788 9.00 15.54 -20.90
N TRP A 789 8.54 15.85 -22.11
CA TRP A 789 8.08 14.82 -23.04
C TRP A 789 9.19 13.87 -23.48
N GLY A 790 10.38 14.40 -23.81
CA GLY A 790 11.53 13.58 -24.19
C GLY A 790 12.05 12.67 -23.09
N THR A 791 12.01 13.14 -21.84
CA THR A 791 12.45 12.32 -20.68
C THR A 791 11.40 11.34 -20.18
N ARG A 792 10.12 11.56 -20.48
CA ARG A 792 9.05 10.61 -20.17
C ARG A 792 9.11 9.37 -21.06
N GLU A 793 9.46 9.54 -22.30
CA GLU A 793 9.55 8.49 -23.32
C GLU A 793 10.88 8.61 -24.06
N GLY A 794 11.86 7.80 -23.67
CA GLY A 794 13.20 7.83 -24.28
C GLY A 794 13.27 7.23 -25.68
N PRO A 795 14.37 7.41 -26.41
CA PRO A 795 14.52 6.99 -27.80
C PRO A 795 14.82 5.50 -27.97
N LEU A 796 15.26 4.77 -26.94
CA LEU A 796 15.61 3.35 -27.05
C LEU A 796 14.37 2.47 -27.18
N CYS A 797 13.48 2.55 -26.21
CA CYS A 797 12.28 1.70 -26.14
C CYS A 797 11.06 2.41 -25.54
N GLU A 798 11.02 3.75 -25.60
CA GLU A 798 9.96 4.58 -25.01
C GLU A 798 9.75 4.33 -23.51
N GLU A 799 10.86 4.10 -22.78
CA GLU A 799 10.88 4.04 -21.33
C GLU A 799 11.44 5.35 -20.75
N PRO A 800 11.10 5.70 -19.50
CA PRO A 800 11.56 6.96 -18.90
C PRO A 800 13.09 7.05 -18.86
N ILE A 801 13.62 8.24 -19.11
CA ILE A 801 15.04 8.53 -18.94
C ILE A 801 15.32 8.77 -17.46
N ARG A 802 16.46 8.28 -16.97
CA ARG A 802 16.90 8.41 -15.60
C ARG A 802 18.38 8.77 -15.51
N ASN A 803 18.80 9.48 -14.49
CA ASN A 803 20.19 9.83 -14.19
C ASN A 803 20.88 10.61 -15.32
N THR A 804 20.14 11.48 -16.02
CA THR A 804 20.72 12.24 -17.14
C THR A 804 20.53 13.73 -16.94
N LYS A 805 21.62 14.49 -17.21
CA LYS A 805 21.61 15.94 -17.23
C LYS A 805 21.72 16.42 -18.67
N PHE A 806 20.79 17.26 -19.08
CA PHE A 806 20.78 17.90 -20.40
C PHE A 806 21.18 19.36 -20.26
N LYS A 807 22.19 19.76 -20.99
CA LYS A 807 22.69 21.14 -21.05
C LYS A 807 22.32 21.78 -22.39
N ILE A 808 21.69 22.92 -22.35
CA ILE A 808 21.47 23.75 -23.52
C ILE A 808 22.76 24.57 -23.71
N THR A 809 23.53 24.30 -24.76
CA THR A 809 24.81 24.94 -24.98
C THR A 809 24.72 26.12 -25.99
N ASP A 810 23.75 26.06 -26.91
CA ASP A 810 23.52 27.13 -27.88
C ASP A 810 22.06 27.15 -28.32
N ALA A 811 21.52 28.30 -28.61
CA ALA A 811 20.16 28.47 -29.12
C ALA A 811 20.05 29.65 -30.08
N THR A 812 19.78 29.38 -31.35
CA THR A 812 19.48 30.41 -32.34
C THR A 812 17.97 30.53 -32.47
N LEU A 813 17.42 31.68 -32.12
CA LEU A 813 15.98 31.90 -32.04
C LEU A 813 15.55 32.99 -33.08
N ALA A 814 14.39 32.76 -33.68
CA ALA A 814 13.79 33.76 -34.57
C ALA A 814 13.32 34.99 -33.79
N ALA A 815 13.58 36.18 -34.29
CA ALA A 815 13.15 37.40 -33.62
C ALA A 815 11.62 37.55 -33.56
N SER A 816 10.91 37.10 -34.61
CA SER A 816 9.45 37.20 -34.66
C SER A 816 8.78 36.07 -33.85
N PRO A 817 7.81 36.36 -32.94
CA PRO A 817 7.12 35.40 -32.12
C PRO A 817 6.39 34.32 -32.93
N ILE A 818 5.89 34.61 -34.09
CA ILE A 818 5.13 33.68 -34.95
C ILE A 818 5.96 32.46 -35.38
N PHE A 819 7.29 32.59 -35.46
CA PHE A 819 8.21 31.51 -35.86
C PHE A 819 8.78 30.73 -34.70
N ARG A 820 8.48 31.12 -33.44
CA ARG A 820 8.93 30.49 -32.22
C ARG A 820 7.78 30.04 -31.32
N GLY A 821 6.61 29.74 -31.88
CA GLY A 821 5.47 29.20 -31.16
C GLY A 821 5.74 27.78 -30.63
N GLY A 822 4.93 27.35 -29.65
CA GLY A 822 5.06 26.05 -29.00
C GLY A 822 5.12 24.86 -29.97
N GLY A 823 4.29 24.86 -31.02
CA GLY A 823 4.30 23.83 -32.06
C GLY A 823 5.59 23.71 -32.87
N GLN A 824 6.47 24.74 -32.83
CA GLN A 824 7.80 24.70 -33.44
C GLN A 824 8.86 24.26 -32.43
N ILE A 825 8.79 24.70 -31.16
CA ILE A 825 9.85 24.52 -30.17
C ILE A 825 9.75 23.19 -29.43
N ILE A 826 8.57 22.79 -29.06
CA ILE A 826 8.37 21.54 -28.30
C ILE A 826 8.93 20.31 -29.03
N PRO A 827 8.56 20.05 -30.30
CA PRO A 827 9.11 18.91 -31.04
C PRO A 827 10.62 19.07 -31.34
N THR A 828 11.11 20.30 -31.50
CA THR A 828 12.54 20.55 -31.70
C THR A 828 13.33 20.26 -30.44
N SER A 829 12.86 20.69 -29.28
CA SER A 829 13.47 20.37 -27.99
C SER A 829 13.49 18.87 -27.72
N ARG A 830 12.38 18.18 -27.97
CA ARG A 830 12.32 16.70 -27.86
C ARG A 830 13.35 16.02 -28.75
N ARG A 831 13.45 16.46 -29.99
CA ARG A 831 14.43 15.92 -30.94
C ARG A 831 15.88 16.19 -30.52
N ALA A 832 16.17 17.38 -29.97
CA ALA A 832 17.49 17.72 -29.43
C ALA A 832 17.85 16.84 -28.19
N VAL A 833 16.88 16.57 -27.33
CA VAL A 833 17.04 15.65 -26.21
C VAL A 833 17.39 14.24 -26.72
N TYR A 834 16.66 13.72 -27.70
CA TYR A 834 16.92 12.39 -28.26
C TYR A 834 18.26 12.26 -28.96
N SER A 835 18.61 13.26 -29.78
CA SER A 835 19.89 13.26 -30.49
C SER A 835 21.08 13.34 -29.53
N SER A 836 21.03 14.18 -28.50
CA SER A 836 22.09 14.27 -27.48
C SER A 836 22.19 13.00 -26.65
N PHE A 837 21.05 12.41 -26.29
CA PHE A 837 20.99 11.16 -25.52
C PHE A 837 21.63 9.98 -26.30
N LEU A 838 21.26 9.80 -27.56
CA LEU A 838 21.79 8.70 -28.38
C LEU A 838 23.30 8.81 -28.62
N MET A 839 23.85 10.03 -28.58
CA MET A 839 25.29 10.27 -28.72
C MET A 839 26.08 10.21 -27.41
N ALA A 840 25.43 9.90 -26.30
CA ALA A 840 25.99 9.86 -24.95
C ALA A 840 26.18 8.42 -24.42
N SER A 841 26.45 7.45 -25.26
CA SER A 841 26.58 6.04 -24.88
C SER A 841 25.36 5.56 -24.08
N PRO A 842 24.19 5.46 -24.71
CA PRO A 842 22.97 5.10 -24.01
C PRO A 842 23.00 3.67 -23.44
N ARG A 843 22.39 3.47 -22.30
CA ARG A 843 22.25 2.18 -21.61
C ARG A 843 20.83 1.97 -21.11
N LEU A 844 20.46 0.72 -20.90
CA LEU A 844 19.21 0.33 -20.26
C LEU A 844 19.43 0.12 -18.78
N MET A 845 18.50 0.58 -17.94
CA MET A 845 18.47 0.29 -16.51
C MET A 845 17.31 -0.65 -16.19
N GLU A 846 17.60 -1.62 -15.34
CA GLU A 846 16.60 -2.53 -14.79
C GLU A 846 16.45 -2.32 -13.27
N PRO A 847 15.25 -2.52 -12.72
CA PRO A 847 15.07 -2.49 -11.27
C PRO A 847 15.60 -3.78 -10.66
N VAL A 848 16.09 -3.67 -9.43
CA VAL A 848 16.65 -4.78 -8.66
C VAL A 848 15.94 -4.89 -7.33
N TYR A 849 15.50 -6.11 -6.99
CA TYR A 849 14.97 -6.43 -5.67
C TYR A 849 16.07 -6.90 -4.72
N SER A 850 15.99 -6.43 -3.50
CA SER A 850 16.64 -7.03 -2.33
C SER A 850 15.82 -8.25 -1.92
N VAL A 851 16.48 -9.38 -1.81
CA VAL A 851 15.90 -10.65 -1.36
C VAL A 851 16.27 -10.85 0.09
N ALA A 852 15.30 -10.94 0.96
CA ALA A 852 15.51 -11.35 2.35
C ALA A 852 14.85 -12.71 2.57
N MET A 853 15.64 -13.71 2.94
CA MET A 853 15.17 -15.04 3.28
C MET A 853 15.41 -15.31 4.76
N THR A 854 14.40 -15.90 5.40
CA THR A 854 14.52 -16.46 6.75
C THR A 854 14.10 -17.93 6.71
N GLY A 855 14.97 -18.82 7.18
CA GLY A 855 14.71 -20.24 7.15
C GLY A 855 15.77 -21.06 7.91
N PRO A 856 15.65 -22.38 8.00
CA PRO A 856 16.65 -23.24 8.62
C PRO A 856 17.96 -23.26 7.81
N ALA A 857 19.05 -23.70 8.44
CA ALA A 857 20.37 -23.75 7.83
C ALA A 857 20.41 -24.53 6.51
N ASP A 858 19.65 -25.60 6.39
CA ASP A 858 19.61 -26.46 5.21
C ASP A 858 19.04 -25.73 3.97
N SER A 859 18.21 -24.72 4.16
CA SER A 859 17.60 -23.93 3.09
C SER A 859 18.54 -22.90 2.46
N VAL A 860 19.63 -22.58 3.11
CA VAL A 860 20.60 -21.58 2.62
C VAL A 860 21.22 -22.00 1.29
N SER A 861 21.59 -23.25 1.12
CA SER A 861 22.17 -23.78 -0.12
C SER A 861 21.20 -23.71 -1.30
N ALA A 862 19.91 -23.89 -1.04
CA ALA A 862 18.85 -23.77 -2.07
C ALA A 862 18.76 -22.32 -2.56
N LEU A 863 18.84 -21.33 -1.66
CA LEU A 863 18.84 -19.92 -2.04
C LEU A 863 19.98 -19.59 -3.01
N TYR A 864 21.22 -20.01 -2.69
CA TYR A 864 22.37 -19.78 -3.58
C TYR A 864 22.13 -20.37 -4.97
N THR A 865 21.58 -21.58 -5.03
CA THR A 865 21.34 -22.27 -6.30
C THR A 865 20.27 -21.57 -7.13
N VAL A 866 19.16 -21.17 -6.52
CA VAL A 866 18.03 -20.51 -7.21
C VAL A 866 18.41 -19.11 -7.67
N LEU A 867 19.12 -18.33 -6.82
CA LEU A 867 19.59 -17.00 -7.19
C LEU A 867 20.59 -17.03 -8.35
N ALA A 868 21.55 -17.95 -8.32
CA ALA A 868 22.56 -18.06 -9.37
C ALA A 868 21.94 -18.35 -10.76
N ARG A 869 20.85 -19.14 -10.81
CA ARG A 869 20.11 -19.41 -12.06
C ARG A 869 19.39 -18.18 -12.62
N ARG A 870 19.13 -17.16 -11.76
CA ARG A 870 18.29 -15.99 -12.07
C ARG A 870 19.10 -14.68 -12.03
N ARG A 871 20.35 -14.69 -12.39
CA ARG A 871 21.29 -13.53 -12.38
C ARG A 871 21.40 -12.85 -11.01
N GLY A 872 20.90 -13.49 -9.95
CA GLY A 872 20.98 -12.97 -8.58
C GLY A 872 22.26 -13.38 -7.87
N HIS A 873 22.56 -12.71 -6.75
CA HIS A 873 23.68 -13.06 -5.89
C HIS A 873 23.37 -12.78 -4.43
N VAL A 874 23.99 -13.55 -3.55
CA VAL A 874 23.87 -13.37 -2.09
C VAL A 874 24.88 -12.33 -1.62
N LEU A 875 24.43 -11.38 -0.78
CA LEU A 875 25.27 -10.34 -0.16
C LEU A 875 25.79 -10.79 1.20
N SER A 876 24.90 -11.35 2.02
CA SER A 876 25.22 -11.77 3.38
C SER A 876 24.33 -12.93 3.80
N ASP A 877 24.88 -13.80 4.65
CA ASP A 877 24.15 -14.84 5.34
C ASP A 877 24.66 -14.98 6.79
N GLY A 878 23.77 -15.35 7.71
CA GLY A 878 24.14 -15.52 9.09
C GLY A 878 23.00 -16.06 9.96
N PRO A 879 23.34 -16.68 11.10
CA PRO A 879 22.34 -17.18 12.04
C PRO A 879 21.65 -16.04 12.79
N ILE A 880 20.36 -16.21 13.06
CA ILE A 880 19.61 -15.33 13.97
C ILE A 880 19.88 -15.74 15.40
N ALA A 881 20.44 -14.84 16.22
CA ALA A 881 20.85 -15.11 17.58
C ALA A 881 19.70 -15.71 18.44
N GLY A 882 19.98 -16.82 19.12
CA GLY A 882 19.03 -17.51 20.00
C GLY A 882 17.92 -18.28 19.28
N THR A 883 18.06 -18.55 17.98
CA THR A 883 17.11 -19.33 17.17
C THR A 883 17.86 -20.30 16.27
N PRO A 884 17.20 -21.37 15.75
CA PRO A 884 17.77 -22.26 14.75
C PRO A 884 17.67 -21.70 13.33
N LEU A 885 17.27 -20.45 13.16
CA LEU A 885 17.00 -19.81 11.88
C LEU A 885 18.23 -19.04 11.37
N TYR A 886 18.37 -19.00 10.05
CA TYR A 886 19.32 -18.20 9.31
C TYR A 886 18.62 -17.08 8.57
N ARG A 887 19.27 -15.93 8.51
CA ARG A 887 18.86 -14.80 7.67
C ARG A 887 19.85 -14.65 6.54
N CYS A 888 19.35 -14.62 5.32
CA CYS A 888 20.17 -14.41 4.12
C CYS A 888 19.65 -13.19 3.37
N GLN A 889 20.57 -12.38 2.87
CA GLN A 889 20.25 -11.22 2.03
C GLN A 889 20.94 -11.38 0.68
N GLY A 890 20.23 -11.04 -0.39
CA GLY A 890 20.72 -11.12 -1.75
C GLY A 890 20.07 -10.08 -2.66
N LEU A 891 20.50 -10.03 -3.90
CA LEU A 891 19.95 -9.18 -4.93
C LEU A 891 19.49 -10.02 -6.12
N ILE A 892 18.37 -9.64 -6.73
CA ILE A 892 17.85 -10.26 -7.95
C ILE A 892 17.24 -9.17 -8.86
N PRO A 893 17.53 -9.21 -10.19
CA PRO A 893 16.82 -8.36 -11.14
C PRO A 893 15.33 -8.69 -11.15
N VAL A 894 14.48 -7.66 -11.20
CA VAL A 894 13.01 -7.85 -11.13
C VAL A 894 12.50 -8.73 -12.26
N ILE A 895 13.05 -8.60 -13.47
CA ILE A 895 12.62 -9.40 -14.63
C ILE A 895 12.87 -10.90 -14.42
N ASP A 896 13.89 -11.27 -13.66
CA ASP A 896 14.21 -12.67 -13.36
C ASP A 896 13.62 -13.14 -12.02
N SER A 897 12.93 -12.26 -11.30
CA SER A 897 12.30 -12.58 -10.01
C SER A 897 10.95 -13.29 -10.14
N PHE A 898 10.35 -13.29 -11.34
CA PHE A 898 9.03 -13.89 -11.54
C PHE A 898 9.07 -15.40 -11.26
N GLY A 899 8.17 -15.84 -10.36
CA GLY A 899 8.13 -17.21 -9.88
C GLY A 899 9.29 -17.61 -8.95
N PHE A 900 10.16 -16.69 -8.55
CA PHE A 900 11.30 -16.98 -7.66
C PHE A 900 10.88 -17.56 -6.32
N GLU A 901 9.84 -16.98 -5.73
CA GLU A 901 9.32 -17.43 -4.43
C GLU A 901 8.78 -18.86 -4.51
N THR A 902 8.07 -19.19 -5.57
CA THR A 902 7.57 -20.56 -5.83
C THR A 902 8.71 -21.55 -6.00
N ASP A 903 9.71 -21.23 -6.81
CA ASP A 903 10.88 -22.08 -7.00
C ASP A 903 11.64 -22.31 -5.70
N LEU A 904 11.83 -21.26 -4.90
CA LEU A 904 12.53 -21.40 -3.63
C LEU A 904 11.73 -22.24 -2.63
N ARG A 905 10.42 -22.07 -2.56
CA ARG A 905 9.54 -22.89 -1.71
C ARG A 905 9.60 -24.37 -2.10
N ILE A 906 9.62 -24.67 -3.38
CA ILE A 906 9.77 -26.06 -3.86
C ILE A 906 11.11 -26.64 -3.40
N HIS A 907 12.23 -25.91 -3.56
CA HIS A 907 13.56 -26.38 -3.20
C HIS A 907 13.78 -26.44 -1.67
N THR A 908 13.06 -25.66 -0.90
CA THR A 908 13.16 -25.61 0.58
C THR A 908 12.02 -26.37 1.28
N GLN A 909 11.16 -27.06 0.53
CA GLN A 909 9.98 -27.77 1.08
C GLN A 909 9.06 -26.85 1.92
N GLY A 910 8.96 -25.58 1.53
CA GLY A 910 8.14 -24.60 2.23
C GLY A 910 8.72 -24.06 3.55
N GLN A 911 9.94 -24.43 3.92
CA GLN A 911 10.52 -24.04 5.21
C GLN A 911 11.12 -22.63 5.23
N ALA A 912 11.37 -22.03 4.06
CA ALA A 912 11.93 -20.70 3.96
C ALA A 912 10.85 -19.67 3.63
N ALA A 913 10.84 -18.58 4.39
CA ALA A 913 10.08 -17.38 4.10
C ALA A 913 10.95 -16.38 3.33
N VAL A 914 10.40 -15.78 2.27
CA VAL A 914 11.11 -14.81 1.43
C VAL A 914 10.33 -13.51 1.35
N SER A 915 11.05 -12.42 1.32
CA SER A 915 10.53 -11.09 1.03
C SER A 915 11.35 -10.44 -0.08
N LEU A 916 10.67 -9.90 -1.09
CA LEU A 916 11.28 -9.18 -2.20
C LEU A 916 10.92 -7.70 -2.09
N VAL A 917 11.91 -6.84 -1.98
CA VAL A 917 11.72 -5.40 -1.81
C VAL A 917 12.52 -4.66 -2.87
N PHE A 918 11.91 -3.66 -3.52
CA PHE A 918 12.65 -2.79 -4.43
C PHE A 918 13.79 -2.09 -3.70
N GLU A 919 15.00 -2.17 -4.24
CA GLU A 919 16.18 -1.55 -3.65
C GLU A 919 16.73 -0.41 -4.52
N ARG A 920 17.04 -0.69 -5.77
CA ARG A 920 17.66 0.31 -6.66
C ARG A 920 17.50 -0.03 -8.13
N TRP A 921 17.80 0.96 -8.96
CA TRP A 921 18.00 0.79 -10.38
C TRP A 921 19.45 0.40 -10.70
N SER A 922 19.67 -0.55 -11.60
CA SER A 922 20.98 -1.01 -12.03
C SER A 922 21.09 -1.03 -13.55
N ILE A 923 22.27 -0.74 -14.06
CA ILE A 923 22.53 -0.79 -15.51
C ILE A 923 22.55 -2.24 -15.96
N VAL A 924 21.78 -2.54 -17.02
CA VAL A 924 21.78 -3.86 -17.66
C VAL A 924 23.12 -4.05 -18.39
N PRO A 925 23.79 -5.21 -18.24
CA PRO A 925 25.02 -5.49 -18.93
C PRO A 925 24.85 -5.49 -20.46
N GLY A 926 25.80 -4.91 -21.19
CA GLY A 926 25.85 -4.85 -22.64
C GLY A 926 25.43 -3.52 -23.23
N ASP A 927 25.66 -3.35 -24.52
CA ASP A 927 25.27 -2.16 -25.30
C ASP A 927 23.97 -2.44 -26.07
N PRO A 928 22.91 -1.67 -25.83
CA PRO A 928 21.64 -1.85 -26.54
C PRO A 928 21.73 -1.55 -28.04
N LEU A 929 22.71 -0.77 -28.48
CA LEU A 929 22.89 -0.39 -29.87
C LEU A 929 23.88 -1.28 -30.64
N ASP A 930 24.60 -2.17 -29.97
CA ASP A 930 25.57 -3.08 -30.59
C ASP A 930 24.89 -4.07 -31.55
N ARG A 931 25.17 -3.93 -32.83
CA ARG A 931 24.61 -4.77 -33.89
C ARG A 931 25.42 -6.04 -34.17
N GLU A 932 26.65 -6.14 -33.68
CA GLU A 932 27.51 -7.32 -33.89
C GLU A 932 27.02 -8.52 -33.07
N VAL A 933 26.28 -8.28 -32.01
CA VAL A 933 25.70 -9.32 -31.16
C VAL A 933 24.58 -10.06 -31.87
N THR A 934 24.80 -11.34 -32.16
CA THR A 934 23.78 -12.23 -32.74
C THR A 934 22.91 -12.82 -31.65
N LEU A 935 21.62 -12.48 -31.68
CA LEU A 935 20.61 -13.06 -30.79
C LEU A 935 19.98 -14.29 -31.41
N ARG A 936 19.95 -15.40 -30.67
CA ARG A 936 19.29 -16.63 -31.09
C ARG A 936 17.92 -16.73 -30.37
N PRO A 937 16.80 -16.89 -31.08
CA PRO A 937 15.46 -16.82 -30.51
C PRO A 937 15.16 -17.82 -29.39
N LEU A 938 15.81 -18.97 -29.38
CA LEU A 938 15.54 -20.07 -28.43
C LEU A 938 16.63 -20.26 -27.36
N GLU A 939 17.67 -19.46 -27.39
CA GLU A 939 18.77 -19.56 -26.43
C GLU A 939 18.73 -18.32 -25.52
N PRO A 940 19.01 -18.45 -24.21
CA PRO A 940 19.16 -17.29 -23.33
C PRO A 940 20.30 -16.40 -23.83
N ALA A 941 20.08 -15.09 -23.83
CA ALA A 941 21.09 -14.12 -24.25
C ALA A 941 22.35 -14.21 -23.39
N SER A 942 23.54 -14.06 -24.00
CA SER A 942 24.76 -13.92 -23.23
C SER A 942 24.73 -12.64 -22.39
N VAL A 943 25.55 -12.57 -21.33
CA VAL A 943 25.58 -11.39 -20.43
C VAL A 943 25.78 -10.08 -21.20
N GLN A 944 26.63 -10.06 -22.22
CA GLN A 944 26.85 -8.87 -23.06
C GLN A 944 25.70 -8.54 -24.02
N ALA A 945 24.87 -9.52 -24.34
CA ALA A 945 23.73 -9.36 -25.25
C ALA A 945 22.41 -9.01 -24.53
N THR A 946 22.40 -9.05 -23.20
CA THR A 946 21.17 -8.92 -22.39
C THR A 946 20.46 -7.58 -22.63
N ALA A 947 21.19 -6.48 -22.66
CA ALA A 947 20.61 -5.15 -22.89
C ALA A 947 19.94 -5.04 -24.26
N ARG A 948 20.59 -5.54 -25.31
CA ARG A 948 20.03 -5.55 -26.66
C ARG A 948 18.78 -6.45 -26.76
N ASP A 949 18.84 -7.63 -26.17
CA ASP A 949 17.68 -8.57 -26.14
C ASP A 949 16.46 -7.90 -25.46
N PHE A 950 16.66 -7.24 -24.33
CA PHE A 950 15.60 -6.55 -23.62
C PHE A 950 15.02 -5.38 -24.43
N VAL A 951 15.88 -4.57 -25.06
CA VAL A 951 15.42 -3.46 -25.90
C VAL A 951 14.60 -3.99 -27.07
N LEU A 952 15.07 -5.01 -27.80
CA LEU A 952 14.35 -5.58 -28.93
C LEU A 952 13.01 -6.19 -28.52
N LYS A 953 12.97 -6.95 -27.43
CA LYS A 953 11.73 -7.54 -26.90
C LYS A 953 10.74 -6.45 -26.49
N THR A 954 11.20 -5.41 -25.81
CA THR A 954 10.35 -4.28 -25.39
C THR A 954 9.84 -3.51 -26.61
N ARG A 955 10.68 -3.25 -27.60
CA ARG A 955 10.28 -2.57 -28.85
C ARG A 955 9.23 -3.37 -29.62
N ARG A 956 9.42 -4.68 -29.78
CA ARG A 956 8.44 -5.57 -30.42
C ARG A 956 7.09 -5.54 -29.72
N ARG A 957 7.11 -5.58 -28.37
CA ARG A 957 5.89 -5.50 -27.57
C ARG A 957 5.16 -4.18 -27.75
N LYS A 958 5.88 -3.08 -27.84
CA LYS A 958 5.32 -1.74 -28.09
C LYS A 958 5.00 -1.45 -29.57
N GLY A 959 5.18 -2.40 -30.47
CA GLY A 959 4.93 -2.21 -31.89
C GLY A 959 5.92 -1.27 -32.60
N LEU A 960 7.08 -1.03 -32.00
CA LEU A 960 8.15 -0.21 -32.56
C LEU A 960 9.01 -1.01 -33.54
N SER A 961 9.70 -0.31 -34.44
CA SER A 961 10.71 -0.92 -35.32
C SER A 961 11.79 -1.61 -34.48
N GLU A 962 12.26 -2.78 -34.89
CA GLU A 962 13.22 -3.57 -34.12
C GLU A 962 14.52 -2.80 -33.82
N ASP A 963 15.08 -2.12 -34.80
CA ASP A 963 16.29 -1.33 -34.61
C ASP A 963 16.01 0.12 -34.26
N VAL A 964 16.81 0.66 -33.34
CA VAL A 964 16.82 2.09 -33.03
C VAL A 964 17.52 2.82 -34.17
N SER A 965 16.77 3.59 -34.94
CA SER A 965 17.34 4.41 -36.03
C SER A 965 17.86 5.74 -35.46
N VAL A 966 19.17 5.82 -35.24
CA VAL A 966 19.84 7.07 -34.85
C VAL A 966 19.65 8.17 -35.88
N ALA A 967 19.65 7.81 -37.17
CA ALA A 967 19.43 8.73 -38.31
C ALA A 967 18.09 9.47 -38.23
N LYS A 968 17.05 8.90 -37.64
CA LYS A 968 15.72 9.52 -37.52
C LYS A 968 15.75 10.79 -36.65
N PHE A 969 16.62 10.81 -35.66
CA PHE A 969 16.68 11.87 -34.66
C PHE A 969 17.78 12.91 -34.91
N LEU A 970 18.82 12.55 -35.68
CA LEU A 970 19.89 13.49 -36.07
C LEU A 970 19.48 14.33 -37.27
N GLU A 971 20.04 15.52 -37.36
CA GLU A 971 19.94 16.32 -38.58
C GLU A 971 20.78 15.69 -39.72
N PRO A 972 20.33 15.74 -41.00
CA PRO A 972 21.00 15.05 -42.11
C PRO A 972 22.46 15.48 -42.31
N GLU A 973 22.77 16.75 -42.09
CA GLU A 973 24.12 17.28 -42.19
C GLU A 973 25.04 16.73 -41.10
N LEU A 974 24.51 16.66 -39.88
CA LEU A 974 25.23 16.10 -38.74
C LEU A 974 25.44 14.60 -38.89
N PHE A 975 24.44 13.87 -39.36
CA PHE A 975 24.54 12.45 -39.67
C PHE A 975 25.59 12.16 -40.73
N SER A 976 25.65 12.95 -41.82
CA SER A 976 26.67 12.79 -42.86
C SER A 976 28.08 13.01 -42.32
N SER A 977 28.31 14.03 -41.51
CA SER A 977 29.62 14.34 -40.92
C SER A 977 30.06 13.28 -39.90
N LEU A 978 29.14 12.69 -39.14
CA LEU A 978 29.42 11.61 -38.17
C LEU A 978 29.76 10.31 -38.88
N ARG A 979 29.12 10.02 -39.99
CA ARG A 979 29.43 8.87 -40.82
C ARG A 979 30.80 9.01 -41.50
N GLU A 980 31.14 10.20 -41.99
CA GLU A 980 32.47 10.49 -42.55
C GLU A 980 33.59 10.43 -41.50
N SER A 981 33.30 10.75 -40.25
CA SER A 981 34.25 10.69 -39.14
C SER A 981 34.39 9.28 -38.55
N GLY A 982 33.56 8.30 -38.99
CA GLY A 982 33.58 6.93 -38.47
C GLY A 982 33.05 6.77 -37.03
N LEU A 983 32.29 7.75 -36.53
CA LEU A 983 31.68 7.71 -35.22
C LEU A 983 30.30 7.02 -35.22
N LEU A 984 29.72 6.76 -36.37
CA LEU A 984 28.51 5.99 -36.58
C LEU A 984 28.76 4.92 -37.62
N ASP A 985 28.63 3.66 -37.20
CA ASP A 985 28.60 2.56 -38.13
C ASP A 985 27.34 2.57 -38.98
N SER A 986 27.41 2.08 -40.19
CA SER A 986 26.40 2.18 -41.25
C SER A 986 25.02 1.61 -40.89
#